data_191e3d0bef5700601c5059867492ba67
#
_entry.id   191e3d0bef5700601c5059867492ba67
#
_cell.length_a   1.000
_cell.length_b   1.000
_cell.length_c   1.000
_cell.angle_alpha   90.00
_cell.angle_beta   90.00
_cell.angle_gamma   90.00
#
_symmetry.space_group_name_H-M   'P 1'
#
loop_
_entity.id
_entity.type
_entity.pdbx_description
1 polymer ?
#
loop_
_entity_poly.entity_id
_entity_poly.type
_entity_poly.pdbx_seq_one_letter_code
_entity_poly.pdbx_strand_id
1 'polypeptide(L)'
;MGDQPQAIDSLANGVLDGDKEQVLLGVTGSGKTFTMANIIEKVNRPTLILAHNKTLAAQLCSEFKEFFPDNAVEYFVSYYDYYQPEAYIPSTDAYIEKDSAINDEIDRLRHSATAALAERRDVIIVASVSCIYSLGSPEDYRENMLSIREGQERSRDDIIKRLVEIQYERNDMNFIRNKFRVRGDVLEVFPAGSTSDKAIRIEFFGDEIDRISEIDIVTGEVKRRFSHVAIFPASHYIVSKARLENSLTEIENEMEERVKFFTDNHKLIEAQRIEQRTRYDMEMLREIGRCKGVENYSRVLAGRAPGSSPITLMHHFPKDFLMFIDESHVTLPQVRGMYGGDFARKKNLVDYGFRLPSAYDNRPMNFDEFTSMINQVIYVSATPGEYEKSHAVNTAEQVIRPTGLLDPIIEIKPVAGQIEDLYSEINERTKKGECVLITTLTKKMAEDLTAYYEKLGVKIRYMHHDIDSIERMEIIRDLRMHVFDVLVGINLLREGLDLPEVSLVAILDADKEGFLRSETSLIQTIGRAARNAEGKVIMYADTVTDSMEKAVTETNRRREIQMKYNEEHGITPKTIVKDVRAVLEISSGKDKDKKRKYTKAEREALIKQYTAEMKNAAKLLDFEHAAYLRDKIKELQESK
;
A
#
# COMPACT_ATOMS: atom_id res chain seq x y z
N MET A 1 -8.77 -14.32 -24.78
CA MET A 1 -8.42 -14.35 -26.19
C MET A 1 -6.91 -14.29 -26.26
N GLY A 2 -6.31 -14.67 -27.37
CA GLY A 2 -4.86 -14.89 -27.40
C GLY A 2 -4.46 -16.07 -26.49
N ASP A 3 -3.38 -15.91 -25.74
CA ASP A 3 -2.84 -16.95 -24.83
C ASP A 3 -3.61 -17.09 -23.51
N GLN A 4 -4.54 -16.14 -23.21
CA GLN A 4 -5.24 -16.12 -21.93
C GLN A 4 -5.98 -17.41 -21.57
N PRO A 5 -6.80 -18.03 -22.45
CA PRO A 5 -7.51 -19.26 -22.09
C PRO A 5 -6.57 -20.41 -21.71
N GLN A 6 -5.48 -20.58 -22.47
CA GLN A 6 -4.49 -21.63 -22.20
C GLN A 6 -3.74 -21.37 -20.89
N ALA A 7 -3.35 -20.11 -20.63
CA ALA A 7 -2.69 -19.72 -19.39
C ALA A 7 -3.61 -19.92 -18.17
N ILE A 8 -4.90 -19.53 -18.29
CA ILE A 8 -5.89 -19.72 -17.25
C ILE A 8 -6.08 -21.22 -16.95
N ASP A 9 -6.27 -22.03 -17.98
CA ASP A 9 -6.49 -23.47 -17.80
C ASP A 9 -5.27 -24.17 -17.22
N SER A 10 -4.08 -23.86 -17.72
CA SER A 10 -2.82 -24.42 -17.23
C SER A 10 -2.60 -24.11 -15.76
N LEU A 11 -2.68 -22.83 -15.37
CA LEU A 11 -2.40 -22.40 -14.00
C LEU A 11 -3.50 -22.82 -13.02
N ALA A 12 -4.79 -22.74 -13.42
CA ALA A 12 -5.87 -23.19 -12.56
C ALA A 12 -5.84 -24.69 -12.30
N ASN A 13 -5.55 -25.51 -13.33
CA ASN A 13 -5.38 -26.95 -13.17
C ASN A 13 -4.17 -27.25 -12.27
N GLY A 14 -3.03 -26.57 -12.47
CA GLY A 14 -1.87 -26.72 -11.59
C GLY A 14 -2.21 -26.44 -10.11
N VAL A 15 -3.02 -25.39 -9.82
CA VAL A 15 -3.49 -25.16 -8.44
C VAL A 15 -4.38 -26.30 -7.94
N LEU A 16 -5.28 -26.82 -8.77
CA LEU A 16 -6.19 -27.92 -8.39
C LEU A 16 -5.43 -29.24 -8.20
N ASP A 17 -4.37 -29.48 -8.98
CA ASP A 17 -3.49 -30.64 -8.90
C ASP A 17 -2.48 -30.55 -7.74
N GLY A 18 -2.37 -29.40 -7.08
CA GLY A 18 -1.53 -29.22 -5.89
C GLY A 18 -0.15 -28.63 -6.16
N ASP A 19 0.10 -28.06 -7.34
CA ASP A 19 1.35 -27.36 -7.64
C ASP A 19 1.58 -26.22 -6.64
N LYS A 20 2.74 -26.23 -5.99
CA LYS A 20 3.04 -25.21 -4.96
C LYS A 20 3.39 -23.86 -5.54
N GLU A 21 4.20 -23.84 -6.58
CA GLU A 21 4.78 -22.63 -7.14
C GLU A 21 4.65 -22.65 -8.66
N GLN A 22 4.02 -21.65 -9.22
CA GLN A 22 3.80 -21.52 -10.66
C GLN A 22 4.14 -20.09 -11.11
N VAL A 23 4.39 -19.90 -12.40
CA VAL A 23 4.69 -18.60 -13.01
C VAL A 23 3.70 -18.27 -14.11
N LEU A 24 3.12 -17.07 -14.05
CA LEU A 24 2.49 -16.40 -15.18
C LEU A 24 3.50 -15.39 -15.76
N LEU A 25 4.16 -15.80 -16.85
CA LEU A 25 5.02 -14.91 -17.62
C LEU A 25 4.14 -14.10 -18.57
N GLY A 26 3.72 -12.91 -18.15
CA GLY A 26 2.79 -12.09 -18.92
C GLY A 26 3.40 -10.76 -19.30
N VAL A 27 3.46 -10.44 -20.60
CA VAL A 27 3.95 -9.14 -21.07
C VAL A 27 3.04 -8.00 -20.64
N THR A 28 3.57 -6.79 -20.67
CA THR A 28 2.76 -5.59 -20.39
C THR A 28 1.61 -5.46 -21.38
N GLY A 29 0.39 -5.30 -20.87
CA GLY A 29 -0.82 -5.17 -21.72
C GLY A 29 -1.43 -6.48 -22.23
N SER A 30 -0.90 -7.65 -21.82
CA SER A 30 -1.49 -8.95 -22.18
C SER A 30 -2.76 -9.29 -21.39
N GLY A 31 -3.12 -8.52 -20.36
CA GLY A 31 -4.30 -8.76 -19.53
C GLY A 31 -4.05 -9.71 -18.36
N LYS A 32 -2.88 -9.64 -17.72
CA LYS A 32 -2.52 -10.45 -16.53
C LYS A 32 -3.58 -10.43 -15.44
N THR A 33 -4.10 -9.23 -15.10
CA THR A 33 -5.15 -9.06 -14.07
C THR A 33 -6.41 -9.86 -14.42
N PHE A 34 -6.83 -9.86 -15.67
CA PHE A 34 -7.97 -10.65 -16.14
C PHE A 34 -7.70 -12.15 -16.02
N THR A 35 -6.49 -12.59 -16.36
CA THR A 35 -6.07 -14.00 -16.19
C THR A 35 -6.10 -14.40 -14.70
N MET A 36 -5.56 -13.56 -13.81
CA MET A 36 -5.62 -13.78 -12.37
C MET A 36 -7.08 -13.90 -11.88
N ALA A 37 -7.96 -13.00 -12.31
CA ALA A 37 -9.38 -13.02 -11.94
C ALA A 37 -10.06 -14.34 -12.35
N ASN A 38 -9.84 -14.81 -13.57
CA ASN A 38 -10.41 -16.08 -14.04
C ASN A 38 -9.86 -17.31 -13.29
N ILE A 39 -8.58 -17.29 -12.89
CA ILE A 39 -8.01 -18.34 -12.05
C ILE A 39 -8.68 -18.33 -10.67
N ILE A 40 -8.85 -17.16 -10.06
CA ILE A 40 -9.52 -17.00 -8.76
C ILE A 40 -10.95 -17.53 -8.83
N GLU A 41 -11.70 -17.19 -9.87
CA GLU A 41 -13.05 -17.67 -10.08
C GLU A 41 -13.12 -19.20 -10.20
N LYS A 42 -12.23 -19.80 -11.00
CA LYS A 42 -12.17 -21.27 -11.18
C LYS A 42 -11.77 -22.03 -9.92
N VAL A 43 -10.80 -21.50 -9.17
CA VAL A 43 -10.26 -22.14 -7.96
C VAL A 43 -11.16 -21.90 -6.75
N ASN A 44 -11.82 -20.75 -6.67
CA ASN A 44 -12.78 -20.33 -5.63
C ASN A 44 -12.25 -20.50 -4.19
N ARG A 45 -11.06 -19.97 -3.94
CA ARG A 45 -10.40 -19.94 -2.61
C ARG A 45 -10.13 -18.52 -2.14
N PRO A 46 -10.07 -18.27 -0.83
CA PRO A 46 -9.55 -17.01 -0.32
C PRO A 46 -8.20 -16.70 -0.94
N THR A 47 -8.05 -15.48 -1.42
CA THR A 47 -6.89 -15.11 -2.23
C THR A 47 -6.19 -13.87 -1.66
N LEU A 48 -4.85 -13.94 -1.58
CA LEU A 48 -3.98 -12.82 -1.25
C LEU A 48 -3.19 -12.41 -2.50
N ILE A 49 -3.31 -11.16 -2.91
CA ILE A 49 -2.55 -10.57 -4.01
C ILE A 49 -1.55 -9.59 -3.43
N LEU A 50 -0.27 -9.88 -3.58
CA LEU A 50 0.82 -9.05 -3.08
C LEU A 50 1.38 -8.17 -4.18
N ALA A 51 1.34 -6.86 -3.98
CA ALA A 51 1.92 -5.84 -4.86
C ALA A 51 3.07 -5.09 -4.17
N HIS A 52 4.07 -4.66 -4.92
CA HIS A 52 5.28 -4.04 -4.37
C HIS A 52 5.08 -2.61 -3.83
N ASN A 53 4.00 -1.91 -4.22
CA ASN A 53 3.69 -0.57 -3.71
C ASN A 53 2.18 -0.32 -3.53
N LYS A 54 1.84 0.79 -2.83
CA LYS A 54 0.45 1.17 -2.52
C LYS A 54 -0.36 1.51 -3.78
N THR A 55 0.25 2.18 -4.75
CA THR A 55 -0.42 2.65 -5.98
C THR A 55 -0.87 1.47 -6.84
N LEU A 56 0.04 0.51 -7.07
CA LEU A 56 -0.30 -0.71 -7.81
C LEU A 56 -1.35 -1.53 -7.07
N ALA A 57 -1.22 -1.66 -5.75
CA ALA A 57 -2.21 -2.36 -4.93
C ALA A 57 -3.60 -1.69 -5.03
N ALA A 58 -3.68 -0.34 -5.04
CA ALA A 58 -4.94 0.38 -5.20
C ALA A 58 -5.56 0.16 -6.59
N GLN A 59 -4.74 0.21 -7.64
CA GLN A 59 -5.20 -0.07 -9.00
C GLN A 59 -5.74 -1.50 -9.12
N LEU A 60 -4.99 -2.50 -8.67
CA LEU A 60 -5.43 -3.90 -8.68
C LEU A 60 -6.72 -4.10 -7.87
N CYS A 61 -6.81 -3.50 -6.68
CA CYS A 61 -8.02 -3.58 -5.86
C CYS A 61 -9.24 -3.03 -6.59
N SER A 62 -9.10 -1.90 -7.30
CA SER A 62 -10.18 -1.33 -8.12
C SER A 62 -10.59 -2.26 -9.26
N GLU A 63 -9.62 -2.80 -10.01
CA GLU A 63 -9.88 -3.75 -11.11
C GLU A 63 -10.56 -5.04 -10.59
N PHE A 64 -10.12 -5.58 -9.46
CA PHE A 64 -10.74 -6.78 -8.87
C PHE A 64 -12.15 -6.52 -8.34
N LYS A 65 -12.47 -5.33 -7.83
CA LYS A 65 -13.85 -4.95 -7.45
C LYS A 65 -14.79 -4.91 -8.64
N GLU A 66 -14.31 -4.54 -9.82
CA GLU A 66 -15.11 -4.58 -11.05
C GLU A 66 -15.34 -6.03 -11.52
N PHE A 67 -14.34 -6.91 -11.40
CA PHE A 67 -14.49 -8.33 -11.76
C PHE A 67 -15.35 -9.13 -10.76
N PHE A 68 -15.32 -8.75 -9.48
CA PHE A 68 -15.97 -9.46 -8.38
C PHE A 68 -16.85 -8.54 -7.53
N PRO A 69 -18.00 -8.07 -8.08
CA PRO A 69 -18.85 -7.10 -7.40
C PRO A 69 -19.49 -7.62 -6.11
N ASP A 70 -19.69 -8.94 -5.99
CA ASP A 70 -20.36 -9.59 -4.85
C ASP A 70 -19.37 -10.16 -3.81
N ASN A 71 -18.09 -10.31 -4.17
CA ASN A 71 -17.06 -10.81 -3.26
C ASN A 71 -16.55 -9.73 -2.33
N ALA A 72 -15.93 -10.14 -1.22
CA ALA A 72 -15.19 -9.23 -0.35
C ALA A 72 -13.81 -8.93 -0.95
N VAL A 73 -13.73 -7.89 -1.79
CA VAL A 73 -12.46 -7.40 -2.33
C VAL A 73 -11.95 -6.28 -1.45
N GLU A 74 -10.87 -6.56 -0.71
CA GLU A 74 -10.36 -5.72 0.36
C GLU A 74 -8.96 -5.18 0.06
N TYR A 75 -8.63 -4.04 0.66
CA TYR A 75 -7.37 -3.35 0.48
C TYR A 75 -6.56 -3.33 1.78
N PHE A 76 -5.32 -3.84 1.75
CA PHE A 76 -4.48 -3.94 2.94
C PHE A 76 -3.07 -3.42 2.69
N VAL A 77 -2.83 -2.16 3.03
CA VAL A 77 -1.51 -1.50 2.89
C VAL A 77 -1.07 -0.84 4.19
N SER A 78 0.11 -0.26 4.22
CA SER A 78 0.55 0.53 5.38
C SER A 78 -0.39 1.71 5.60
N TYR A 79 -0.91 1.83 6.83
CA TYR A 79 -1.84 2.89 7.23
C TYR A 79 -1.16 4.23 7.55
N TYR A 80 0.16 4.33 7.37
CA TYR A 80 0.88 5.58 7.54
C TYR A 80 0.90 6.39 6.24
N ASP A 81 0.44 7.66 6.30
CA ASP A 81 0.65 8.64 5.23
C ASP A 81 2.10 9.10 5.22
N TYR A 82 2.63 9.34 6.42
CA TYR A 82 4.03 9.63 6.68
C TYR A 82 4.54 8.68 7.77
N TYR A 83 5.73 8.15 7.60
CA TYR A 83 6.35 7.26 8.57
C TYR A 83 7.85 7.51 8.67
N GLN A 84 8.28 8.09 9.78
CA GLN A 84 9.68 8.15 10.18
C GLN A 84 9.91 7.14 11.30
N PRO A 85 10.62 6.04 11.04
CA PRO A 85 10.89 5.06 12.08
C PRO A 85 11.81 5.63 13.15
N GLU A 86 11.60 5.19 14.40
CA GLU A 86 12.53 5.46 15.47
C GLU A 86 13.91 4.91 15.12
N ALA A 87 14.96 5.71 15.28
CA ALA A 87 16.33 5.31 14.99
C ALA A 87 17.33 6.02 15.90
N TYR A 88 18.49 5.39 16.08
CA TYR A 88 19.63 6.03 16.73
C TYR A 88 20.87 5.90 15.86
N ILE A 89 21.56 7.00 15.65
CA ILE A 89 22.78 7.10 14.84
C ILE A 89 23.98 7.33 15.76
N PRO A 90 24.73 6.27 16.12
CA PRO A 90 25.81 6.39 17.11
C PRO A 90 26.93 7.36 16.71
N SER A 91 27.23 7.49 15.42
CA SER A 91 28.29 8.35 14.92
C SER A 91 28.05 9.85 15.17
N THR A 92 26.80 10.27 15.29
CA THR A 92 26.39 11.68 15.49
C THR A 92 25.68 11.88 16.82
N ASP A 93 25.52 10.82 17.64
CA ASP A 93 24.71 10.80 18.88
C ASP A 93 23.31 11.38 18.65
N ALA A 94 22.72 11.07 17.48
CA ALA A 94 21.42 11.60 17.09
C ALA A 94 20.33 10.54 17.31
N TYR A 95 19.36 10.85 18.17
CA TYR A 95 18.15 10.07 18.34
C TYR A 95 17.03 10.67 17.48
N ILE A 96 16.46 9.86 16.61
CA ILE A 96 15.33 10.20 15.76
C ILE A 96 14.09 9.56 16.39
N GLU A 97 13.20 10.41 16.90
CA GLU A 97 11.94 9.92 17.45
C GLU A 97 11.03 9.42 16.34
N LYS A 98 10.23 8.36 16.64
CA LYS A 98 9.20 7.90 15.72
C LYS A 98 8.20 9.04 15.48
N ASP A 99 8.03 9.40 14.23
CA ASP A 99 6.98 10.31 13.78
C ASP A 99 6.12 9.62 12.71
N SER A 100 4.80 9.71 12.85
CA SER A 100 3.90 9.04 11.91
C SER A 100 2.52 9.70 11.93
N ALA A 101 1.96 9.87 10.75
CA ALA A 101 0.56 10.24 10.56
C ALA A 101 -0.22 9.01 10.11
N ILE A 102 -1.26 8.65 10.87
CA ILE A 102 -2.14 7.52 10.55
C ILE A 102 -3.24 8.03 9.63
N ASN A 103 -3.47 7.30 8.54
CA ASN A 103 -4.60 7.48 7.66
C ASN A 103 -5.78 6.65 8.17
N ASP A 104 -6.79 7.33 8.71
CA ASP A 104 -7.98 6.69 9.28
C ASP A 104 -8.76 5.83 8.26
N GLU A 105 -8.75 6.24 6.98
CA GLU A 105 -9.42 5.50 5.92
C GLU A 105 -8.69 4.18 5.62
N ILE A 106 -7.35 4.20 5.53
CA ILE A 106 -6.57 2.98 5.32
C ILE A 106 -6.66 2.07 6.55
N ASP A 107 -6.66 2.63 7.76
CA ASP A 107 -6.84 1.85 8.98
C ASP A 107 -8.21 1.15 9.00
N ARG A 108 -9.26 1.84 8.60
CA ARG A 108 -10.60 1.28 8.41
C ARG A 108 -10.60 0.11 7.41
N LEU A 109 -9.95 0.28 6.25
CA LEU A 109 -9.86 -0.77 5.24
C LEU A 109 -9.11 -2.01 5.74
N ARG A 110 -8.10 -1.83 6.60
CA ARG A 110 -7.39 -2.95 7.25
C ARG A 110 -8.29 -3.72 8.20
N HIS A 111 -9.12 -3.03 8.99
CA HIS A 111 -10.12 -3.66 9.84
C HIS A 111 -11.19 -4.39 9.02
N SER A 112 -11.64 -3.81 7.90
CA SER A 112 -12.55 -4.47 6.96
C SER A 112 -11.97 -5.78 6.44
N ALA A 113 -10.69 -5.78 6.01
CA ALA A 113 -10.01 -6.96 5.49
C ALA A 113 -9.93 -8.11 6.52
N THR A 114 -9.55 -7.80 7.77
CA THR A 114 -9.46 -8.83 8.83
C THR A 114 -10.83 -9.35 9.25
N ALA A 115 -11.85 -8.49 9.29
CA ALA A 115 -13.22 -8.90 9.57
C ALA A 115 -13.77 -9.81 8.44
N ALA A 116 -13.54 -9.43 7.18
CA ALA A 116 -13.94 -10.25 6.03
C ALA A 116 -13.33 -11.65 6.07
N LEU A 117 -12.04 -11.78 6.39
CA LEU A 117 -11.37 -13.09 6.56
C LEU A 117 -11.95 -13.92 7.70
N ALA A 118 -12.48 -13.28 8.75
CA ALA A 118 -13.09 -13.98 9.86
C ALA A 118 -14.51 -14.49 9.54
N GLU A 119 -15.23 -13.83 8.63
CA GLU A 119 -16.65 -14.09 8.35
C GLU A 119 -16.92 -14.77 7.01
N ARG A 120 -16.05 -14.60 6.01
CA ARG A 120 -16.29 -15.01 4.61
C ARG A 120 -15.18 -15.90 4.06
N ARG A 121 -15.54 -16.64 3.01
CA ARG A 121 -14.58 -17.48 2.25
C ARG A 121 -14.28 -16.91 0.85
N ASP A 122 -15.13 -16.06 0.32
CA ASP A 122 -15.01 -15.41 -0.98
C ASP A 122 -14.22 -14.08 -0.89
N VAL A 123 -13.11 -14.11 -0.15
CA VAL A 123 -12.30 -12.92 0.17
C VAL A 123 -11.11 -12.83 -0.77
N ILE A 124 -10.92 -11.66 -1.37
CA ILE A 124 -9.75 -11.29 -2.17
C ILE A 124 -9.10 -10.08 -1.52
N ILE A 125 -7.89 -10.23 -0.98
CA ILE A 125 -7.16 -9.11 -0.39
C ILE A 125 -6.03 -8.70 -1.31
N VAL A 126 -6.01 -7.44 -1.71
CA VAL A 126 -4.88 -6.83 -2.39
C VAL A 126 -4.03 -6.07 -1.36
N ALA A 127 -2.80 -6.53 -1.17
CA ALA A 127 -1.92 -6.03 -0.12
C ALA A 127 -0.60 -5.50 -0.69
N SER A 128 0.02 -4.56 0.04
CA SER A 128 1.45 -4.26 -0.14
C SER A 128 2.29 -5.13 0.79
N VAL A 129 3.62 -4.99 0.72
CA VAL A 129 4.57 -5.71 1.61
C VAL A 129 4.27 -5.48 3.11
N SER A 130 3.42 -4.51 3.47
CA SER A 130 2.95 -4.35 4.86
C SER A 130 2.24 -5.57 5.43
N CYS A 131 1.77 -6.51 4.60
CA CYS A 131 1.13 -7.75 5.03
C CYS A 131 2.07 -8.72 5.77
N ILE A 132 3.40 -8.57 5.64
CA ILE A 132 4.39 -9.39 6.37
C ILE A 132 4.80 -8.78 7.72
N TYR A 133 4.28 -7.59 8.06
CA TYR A 133 4.52 -6.94 9.34
C TYR A 133 3.54 -7.41 10.41
N SER A 134 3.95 -7.22 11.67
CA SER A 134 3.17 -7.62 12.83
C SER A 134 1.74 -7.08 12.81
N LEU A 135 0.80 -7.95 13.09
CA LEU A 135 -0.63 -7.70 13.26
C LEU A 135 -1.08 -8.44 14.53
N GLY A 136 -2.26 -8.13 15.06
CA GLY A 136 -2.81 -8.87 16.19
C GLY A 136 -3.12 -10.33 15.86
N SER A 137 -3.19 -11.19 16.90
CA SER A 137 -3.54 -12.60 16.74
C SER A 137 -4.95 -12.77 16.16
N PRO A 138 -5.16 -13.62 15.13
CA PRO A 138 -6.48 -13.93 14.61
C PRO A 138 -7.36 -14.63 15.65
N GLU A 139 -6.77 -15.42 16.55
CA GLU A 139 -7.48 -16.06 17.65
C GLU A 139 -8.01 -15.00 18.63
N ASP A 140 -7.13 -14.11 19.12
CA ASP A 140 -7.52 -13.02 20.04
C ASP A 140 -8.56 -12.10 19.38
N TYR A 141 -8.43 -11.83 18.08
CA TYR A 141 -9.37 -10.99 17.32
C TYR A 141 -10.77 -11.60 17.24
N ARG A 142 -10.86 -12.93 17.03
CA ARG A 142 -12.13 -13.68 16.98
C ARG A 142 -12.71 -13.89 18.37
N GLU A 143 -11.92 -14.28 19.36
CA GLU A 143 -12.39 -14.53 20.74
C GLU A 143 -12.92 -13.25 21.41
N ASN A 144 -12.36 -12.11 21.04
CA ASN A 144 -12.83 -10.82 21.53
C ASN A 144 -13.99 -10.21 20.74
N MET A 145 -14.44 -10.83 19.66
CA MET A 145 -15.61 -10.42 18.90
C MET A 145 -16.87 -10.43 19.79
N LEU A 146 -17.66 -9.37 19.70
CA LEU A 146 -18.97 -9.27 20.35
C LEU A 146 -20.05 -9.77 19.41
N SER A 147 -20.55 -11.00 19.66
CA SER A 147 -21.65 -11.60 18.92
C SER A 147 -22.98 -11.26 19.60
N ILE A 148 -23.93 -10.74 18.86
CA ILE A 148 -25.24 -10.27 19.33
C ILE A 148 -26.34 -10.87 18.43
N ARG A 149 -27.41 -11.39 19.03
CA ARG A 149 -28.55 -11.97 18.33
C ARG A 149 -29.86 -11.34 18.78
N GLU A 150 -30.81 -11.15 17.87
CA GLU A 150 -32.19 -10.78 18.17
C GLU A 150 -32.83 -11.85 19.05
N GLY A 151 -33.58 -11.43 20.08
CA GLY A 151 -34.18 -12.33 21.08
C GLY A 151 -33.22 -12.86 22.16
N GLN A 152 -31.94 -12.42 22.17
CA GLN A 152 -30.96 -12.82 23.19
C GLN A 152 -31.20 -12.06 24.49
N GLU A 153 -31.31 -12.79 25.62
CA GLU A 153 -31.26 -12.19 26.96
C GLU A 153 -29.82 -11.76 27.29
N ARG A 154 -29.58 -10.48 27.28
CA ARG A 154 -28.30 -9.87 27.65
C ARG A 154 -28.48 -8.39 27.95
N SER A 155 -28.08 -7.97 29.15
CA SER A 155 -28.29 -6.59 29.56
C SER A 155 -27.50 -5.61 28.69
N ARG A 156 -28.08 -4.43 28.48
CA ARG A 156 -27.40 -3.32 27.78
C ARG A 156 -26.05 -3.00 28.43
N ASP A 157 -25.98 -2.99 29.75
CA ASP A 157 -24.78 -2.62 30.49
C ASP A 157 -23.65 -3.66 30.34
N ASP A 158 -23.99 -4.96 30.19
CA ASP A 158 -23.01 -5.99 29.86
C ASP A 158 -22.43 -5.80 28.45
N ILE A 159 -23.26 -5.41 27.49
CA ILE A 159 -22.80 -5.12 26.14
C ILE A 159 -21.91 -3.86 26.13
N ILE A 160 -22.28 -2.80 26.85
CA ILE A 160 -21.46 -1.58 27.02
C ILE A 160 -20.10 -1.93 27.62
N LYS A 161 -20.07 -2.72 28.71
CA LYS A 161 -18.83 -3.15 29.33
C LYS A 161 -17.95 -3.92 28.33
N ARG A 162 -18.55 -4.80 27.55
CA ARG A 162 -17.82 -5.57 26.54
C ARG A 162 -17.29 -4.69 25.41
N LEU A 163 -18.04 -3.68 24.97
CA LEU A 163 -17.56 -2.71 23.98
C LEU A 163 -16.33 -1.95 24.47
N VAL A 164 -16.33 -1.50 25.73
CA VAL A 164 -15.15 -0.87 26.34
C VAL A 164 -13.96 -1.83 26.41
N GLU A 165 -14.18 -3.09 26.77
CA GLU A 165 -13.13 -4.12 26.80
C GLU A 165 -12.49 -4.34 25.43
N ILE A 166 -13.28 -4.25 24.34
CA ILE A 166 -12.80 -4.37 22.97
C ILE A 166 -12.42 -3.01 22.35
N GLN A 167 -12.15 -2.02 23.22
CA GLN A 167 -11.57 -0.70 22.91
C GLN A 167 -12.47 0.25 22.13
N TYR A 168 -13.80 0.10 22.18
CA TYR A 168 -14.72 1.17 21.77
C TYR A 168 -14.85 2.21 22.85
N GLU A 169 -14.94 3.47 22.44
CA GLU A 169 -15.14 4.59 23.36
C GLU A 169 -16.57 5.11 23.29
N ARG A 170 -17.16 5.44 24.46
CA ARG A 170 -18.46 6.10 24.49
C ARG A 170 -18.31 7.57 24.10
N ASN A 171 -19.04 8.00 23.09
CA ASN A 171 -19.14 9.40 22.74
C ASN A 171 -20.51 9.70 22.13
N ASP A 172 -21.37 10.34 22.91
CA ASP A 172 -22.75 10.64 22.50
C ASP A 172 -22.84 11.87 21.57
N MET A 173 -21.81 12.73 21.52
CA MET A 173 -21.77 13.96 20.72
C MET A 173 -21.01 13.77 19.40
N ASN A 174 -19.81 13.22 19.45
CA ASN A 174 -18.98 12.97 18.29
C ASN A 174 -19.01 11.47 17.96
N PHE A 175 -20.04 11.04 17.23
CA PHE A 175 -20.26 9.64 16.87
C PHE A 175 -19.57 9.30 15.56
N ILE A 176 -18.32 8.90 15.67
CA ILE A 176 -17.45 8.50 14.58
C ILE A 176 -17.01 7.05 14.74
N ARG A 177 -16.26 6.51 13.81
CA ARG A 177 -15.68 5.15 13.84
C ARG A 177 -15.03 4.84 15.20
N ASN A 178 -15.15 3.61 15.66
CA ASN A 178 -14.67 3.11 16.97
C ASN A 178 -15.37 3.72 18.19
N LYS A 179 -16.52 4.37 18.00
CA LYS A 179 -17.33 4.92 19.07
C LYS A 179 -18.66 4.20 19.19
N PHE A 180 -19.24 4.29 20.37
CA PHE A 180 -20.64 3.94 20.60
C PHE A 180 -21.35 5.06 21.36
N ARG A 181 -22.66 5.12 21.22
CA ARG A 181 -23.53 6.04 21.97
C ARG A 181 -24.76 5.34 22.52
N VAL A 182 -25.30 5.86 23.60
CA VAL A 182 -26.45 5.27 24.31
C VAL A 182 -27.53 6.32 24.48
N ARG A 183 -28.75 5.99 24.05
CA ARG A 183 -29.93 6.85 24.19
C ARG A 183 -31.12 6.02 24.66
N GLY A 184 -31.42 6.05 25.98
CA GLY A 184 -32.47 5.22 26.57
C GLY A 184 -32.15 3.74 26.38
N ASP A 185 -33.09 3.00 25.78
CA ASP A 185 -32.96 1.57 25.50
C ASP A 185 -32.33 1.28 24.12
N VAL A 186 -31.65 2.27 23.53
CA VAL A 186 -31.00 2.16 22.23
C VAL A 186 -29.50 2.34 22.40
N LEU A 187 -28.74 1.37 21.91
CA LEU A 187 -27.28 1.39 21.78
C LEU A 187 -26.92 1.43 20.31
N GLU A 188 -26.09 2.40 19.93
CA GLU A 188 -25.58 2.51 18.56
C GLU A 188 -24.05 2.38 18.58
N VAL A 189 -23.53 1.53 17.71
CA VAL A 189 -22.10 1.24 17.59
C VAL A 189 -21.64 1.53 16.18
N PHE A 190 -20.55 2.30 16.03
CA PHE A 190 -19.91 2.51 14.73
C PHE A 190 -18.71 1.57 14.59
N PRO A 191 -18.85 0.45 13.85
CA PRO A 191 -17.82 -0.57 13.77
C PRO A 191 -16.50 -0.08 13.16
N ALA A 192 -15.39 -0.67 13.60
CA ALA A 192 -14.04 -0.33 13.15
C ALA A 192 -13.81 -0.49 11.64
N GLY A 193 -14.40 -1.51 11.03
CA GLY A 193 -14.31 -1.81 9.60
C GLY A 193 -15.47 -1.29 8.74
N SER A 194 -16.40 -0.50 9.30
CA SER A 194 -17.56 -0.03 8.54
C SER A 194 -17.16 0.87 7.35
N THR A 195 -17.74 0.57 6.18
CA THR A 195 -17.35 1.18 4.90
C THR A 195 -18.03 2.48 4.53
N SER A 196 -18.85 3.06 5.39
CA SER A 196 -19.53 4.34 5.14
C SER A 196 -20.16 4.81 6.43
N ASP A 197 -20.91 5.91 6.38
CA ASP A 197 -21.65 6.49 7.52
C ASP A 197 -22.76 5.56 8.06
N LYS A 198 -22.41 4.27 8.28
CA LYS A 198 -23.31 3.22 8.74
C LYS A 198 -22.92 2.73 10.12
N ALA A 199 -23.90 2.71 11.03
CA ALA A 199 -23.74 2.19 12.37
C ALA A 199 -24.71 1.02 12.63
N ILE A 200 -24.40 0.21 13.62
CA ILE A 200 -25.28 -0.85 14.12
C ILE A 200 -26.07 -0.28 15.28
N ARG A 201 -27.40 -0.31 15.15
CA ARG A 201 -28.35 0.05 16.21
C ARG A 201 -28.91 -1.23 16.84
N ILE A 202 -28.84 -1.29 18.17
CA ILE A 202 -29.35 -2.38 19.01
C ILE A 202 -30.41 -1.78 19.90
N GLU A 203 -31.63 -2.26 19.79
CA GLU A 203 -32.79 -1.82 20.57
C GLU A 203 -33.10 -2.89 21.62
N PHE A 204 -33.33 -2.48 22.86
CA PHE A 204 -33.58 -3.35 24.00
C PHE A 204 -35.01 -3.23 24.50
N PHE A 205 -35.59 -4.36 24.95
CA PHE A 205 -36.77 -4.38 25.74
C PHE A 205 -36.44 -5.04 27.09
N GLY A 206 -36.17 -4.21 28.11
CA GLY A 206 -35.55 -4.72 29.33
C GLY A 206 -34.14 -5.24 29.09
N ASP A 207 -33.90 -6.50 29.45
CA ASP A 207 -32.64 -7.19 29.21
C ASP A 207 -32.63 -8.06 27.93
N GLU A 208 -33.68 -8.00 27.14
CA GLU A 208 -33.79 -8.71 25.86
C GLU A 208 -33.42 -7.77 24.70
N ILE A 209 -32.70 -8.31 23.73
CA ILE A 209 -32.40 -7.60 22.47
C ILE A 209 -33.59 -7.75 21.53
N ASP A 210 -34.41 -6.69 21.43
CA ASP A 210 -35.62 -6.65 20.61
C ASP A 210 -35.32 -6.58 19.13
N ARG A 211 -34.31 -5.77 18.74
CA ARG A 211 -34.01 -5.52 17.33
C ARG A 211 -32.56 -5.13 17.09
N ILE A 212 -32.03 -5.59 15.94
CA ILE A 212 -30.72 -5.20 15.44
C ILE A 212 -30.87 -4.63 14.02
N SER A 213 -30.32 -3.44 13.76
CA SER A 213 -30.43 -2.79 12.45
C SER A 213 -29.15 -2.03 12.06
N GLU A 214 -28.89 -1.96 10.77
CA GLU A 214 -27.91 -1.03 10.17
C GLU A 214 -28.64 0.29 9.89
N ILE A 215 -28.07 1.38 10.37
CA ILE A 215 -28.59 2.72 10.20
C ILE A 215 -27.59 3.62 9.48
N ASP A 216 -28.11 4.58 8.76
CA ASP A 216 -27.33 5.73 8.30
C ASP A 216 -27.13 6.69 9.48
N ILE A 217 -25.90 7.10 9.76
CA ILE A 217 -25.55 7.92 10.95
C ILE A 217 -26.14 9.32 10.86
N VAL A 218 -26.21 9.87 9.65
CA VAL A 218 -26.66 11.25 9.41
C VAL A 218 -28.17 11.36 9.47
N THR A 219 -28.87 10.46 8.77
CA THR A 219 -30.32 10.48 8.65
C THR A 219 -31.03 9.66 9.74
N GLY A 220 -30.36 8.70 10.36
CA GLY A 220 -30.96 7.73 11.28
C GLY A 220 -31.84 6.67 10.59
N GLU A 221 -31.87 6.67 9.26
CA GLU A 221 -32.69 5.75 8.47
C GLU A 221 -32.18 4.31 8.59
N VAL A 222 -33.09 3.37 8.83
CA VAL A 222 -32.78 1.93 8.83
C VAL A 222 -32.56 1.46 7.40
N LYS A 223 -31.35 1.02 7.09
CA LYS A 223 -30.97 0.49 5.78
C LYS A 223 -31.21 -1.02 5.69
N ARG A 224 -30.93 -1.75 6.77
CA ARG A 224 -31.07 -3.20 6.83
C ARG A 224 -31.35 -3.67 8.25
N ARG A 225 -32.04 -4.81 8.40
CA ARG A 225 -32.22 -5.52 9.68
C ARG A 225 -31.40 -6.78 9.70
N PHE A 226 -30.92 -7.15 10.89
CA PHE A 226 -30.13 -8.34 11.12
C PHE A 226 -30.75 -9.19 12.23
N SER A 227 -30.75 -10.50 12.06
CA SER A 227 -31.03 -11.45 13.16
C SER A 227 -29.79 -11.69 14.04
N HIS A 228 -28.61 -11.41 13.50
CA HIS A 228 -27.32 -11.58 14.16
C HIS A 228 -26.30 -10.58 13.61
N VAL A 229 -25.45 -10.06 14.48
CA VAL A 229 -24.33 -9.21 14.13
C VAL A 229 -23.09 -9.56 14.94
N ALA A 230 -21.93 -9.51 14.30
CA ALA A 230 -20.62 -9.62 14.93
C ALA A 230 -19.96 -8.23 14.94
N ILE A 231 -19.58 -7.74 16.11
CA ILE A 231 -18.83 -6.50 16.26
C ILE A 231 -17.39 -6.86 16.62
N PHE A 232 -16.49 -6.60 15.68
CA PHE A 232 -15.07 -6.87 15.88
C PHE A 232 -14.42 -5.77 16.70
N PRO A 233 -13.29 -6.06 17.36
CA PRO A 233 -12.55 -5.10 18.16
C PRO A 233 -12.16 -3.83 17.40
N ALA A 234 -12.09 -2.72 18.13
CA ALA A 234 -11.67 -1.42 17.57
C ALA A 234 -10.14 -1.34 17.30
N SER A 235 -9.38 -2.33 17.73
CA SER A 235 -7.93 -2.44 17.51
C SER A 235 -7.56 -3.89 17.17
N HIS A 236 -6.55 -4.08 16.33
CA HIS A 236 -5.97 -5.41 16.09
C HIS A 236 -5.15 -5.93 17.29
N TYR A 237 -4.70 -5.04 18.18
CA TYR A 237 -3.88 -5.38 19.35
C TYR A 237 -4.73 -5.36 20.62
N ILE A 238 -5.46 -6.44 20.86
CA ILE A 238 -6.23 -6.62 22.09
C ILE A 238 -5.55 -7.67 22.95
N VAL A 239 -5.37 -7.33 24.23
CA VAL A 239 -4.79 -8.21 25.23
C VAL A 239 -5.76 -8.29 26.40
N SER A 240 -6.08 -9.52 26.84
CA SER A 240 -6.90 -9.70 28.06
C SER A 240 -6.16 -9.15 29.30
N LYS A 241 -6.92 -8.70 30.31
CA LYS A 241 -6.32 -8.16 31.54
C LYS A 241 -5.33 -9.15 32.20
N ALA A 242 -5.68 -10.44 32.25
CA ALA A 242 -4.82 -11.46 32.82
C ALA A 242 -3.50 -11.62 32.04
N ARG A 243 -3.57 -11.57 30.70
CA ARG A 243 -2.38 -11.62 29.85
C ARG A 243 -1.55 -10.34 29.99
N LEU A 244 -2.17 -9.16 30.13
CA LEU A 244 -1.47 -7.91 30.33
C LEU A 244 -0.62 -7.91 31.59
N GLU A 245 -1.16 -8.37 32.73
CA GLU A 245 -0.41 -8.45 33.99
C GLU A 245 0.79 -9.41 33.88
N ASN A 246 0.61 -10.57 33.25
CA ASN A 246 1.72 -11.49 32.99
C ASN A 246 2.78 -10.85 32.08
N SER A 247 2.34 -10.12 31.06
CA SER A 247 3.23 -9.42 30.13
C SER A 247 4.01 -8.31 30.82
N LEU A 248 3.38 -7.55 31.72
CA LEU A 248 4.06 -6.51 32.49
C LEU A 248 5.15 -7.10 33.37
N THR A 249 4.90 -8.26 34.01
CA THR A 249 5.92 -8.98 34.80
C THR A 249 7.09 -9.44 33.92
N GLU A 250 6.83 -9.94 32.70
CA GLU A 250 7.88 -10.35 31.77
C GLU A 250 8.71 -9.13 31.28
N ILE A 251 8.05 -8.00 30.97
CA ILE A 251 8.72 -6.76 30.61
C ILE A 251 9.59 -6.23 31.73
N GLU A 252 9.12 -6.29 32.98
CA GLU A 252 9.87 -5.86 34.15
C GLU A 252 11.14 -6.72 34.34
N ASN A 253 11.01 -8.04 34.26
CA ASN A 253 12.16 -8.96 34.38
C ASN A 253 13.19 -8.69 33.26
N GLU A 254 12.76 -8.53 32.00
CA GLU A 254 13.64 -8.21 30.87
C GLU A 254 14.34 -6.85 31.07
N MET A 255 13.63 -5.86 31.62
CA MET A 255 14.18 -4.55 31.93
C MET A 255 15.27 -4.67 33.02
N GLU A 256 15.00 -5.38 34.12
CA GLU A 256 15.96 -5.55 35.21
C GLU A 256 17.25 -6.27 34.75
N GLU A 257 17.10 -7.32 33.93
CA GLU A 257 18.22 -8.01 33.31
C GLU A 257 19.04 -7.07 32.43
N ARG A 258 18.35 -6.21 31.65
CA ARG A 258 19.02 -5.27 30.73
C ARG A 258 19.70 -4.13 31.47
N VAL A 259 19.08 -3.59 32.53
CA VAL A 259 19.69 -2.58 33.42
C VAL A 259 20.97 -3.14 34.07
N LYS A 260 20.90 -4.36 34.60
CA LYS A 260 22.07 -5.04 35.15
C LYS A 260 23.17 -5.20 34.12
N PHE A 261 22.83 -5.68 32.91
CA PHE A 261 23.79 -5.83 31.82
C PHE A 261 24.51 -4.50 31.49
N PHE A 262 23.80 -3.39 31.39
CA PHE A 262 24.41 -2.09 31.14
C PHE A 262 25.26 -1.61 32.30
N THR A 263 24.80 -1.79 33.52
CA THR A 263 25.54 -1.41 34.73
C THR A 263 26.87 -2.19 34.85
N ASP A 264 26.82 -3.50 34.65
CA ASP A 264 28.01 -4.38 34.70
C ASP A 264 29.02 -4.03 33.59
N ASN A 265 28.56 -3.46 32.49
CA ASN A 265 29.42 -2.97 31.39
C ASN A 265 29.74 -1.46 31.46
N HIS A 266 29.52 -0.82 32.62
CA HIS A 266 29.77 0.61 32.87
C HIS A 266 29.00 1.58 31.91
N LYS A 267 27.89 1.17 31.34
CA LYS A 267 27.00 1.94 30.51
C LYS A 267 25.84 2.54 31.30
N LEU A 268 26.15 3.47 32.21
CA LEU A 268 25.19 3.97 33.21
C LEU A 268 24.06 4.83 32.55
N ILE A 269 24.37 5.54 31.46
CA ILE A 269 23.38 6.36 30.73
C ILE A 269 22.35 5.44 30.08
N GLU A 270 22.79 4.37 29.42
CA GLU A 270 21.93 3.39 28.78
C GLU A 270 21.08 2.64 29.82
N ALA A 271 21.65 2.31 30.99
CA ALA A 271 20.93 1.69 32.09
C ALA A 271 19.80 2.58 32.61
N GLN A 272 20.08 3.87 32.86
CA GLN A 272 19.09 4.82 33.34
C GLN A 272 18.00 5.05 32.27
N ARG A 273 18.39 5.21 31.01
CA ARG A 273 17.49 5.46 29.89
C ARG A 273 16.47 4.33 29.71
N ILE A 274 16.94 3.08 29.65
CA ILE A 274 16.03 1.94 29.45
C ILE A 274 15.10 1.75 30.64
N GLU A 275 15.60 1.93 31.89
CA GLU A 275 14.79 1.81 33.10
C GLU A 275 13.67 2.86 33.12
N GLN A 276 14.00 4.14 32.97
CA GLN A 276 13.02 5.23 32.98
C GLN A 276 11.95 5.03 31.92
N ARG A 277 12.37 4.72 30.68
CA ARG A 277 11.44 4.52 29.57
C ARG A 277 10.52 3.34 29.80
N THR A 278 11.07 2.21 30.20
CA THR A 278 10.27 0.99 30.38
C THR A 278 9.28 1.12 31.54
N ARG A 279 9.68 1.72 32.66
CA ARG A 279 8.75 1.97 33.79
C ARG A 279 7.60 2.88 33.38
N TYR A 280 7.87 3.93 32.66
CA TYR A 280 6.83 4.83 32.12
C TYR A 280 5.89 4.09 31.15
N ASP A 281 6.42 3.32 30.21
CA ASP A 281 5.62 2.56 29.26
C ASP A 281 4.74 1.50 29.98
N MET A 282 5.24 0.85 31.04
CA MET A 282 4.49 -0.10 31.86
C MET A 282 3.34 0.56 32.63
N GLU A 283 3.58 1.76 33.20
CA GLU A 283 2.54 2.54 33.90
C GLU A 283 1.42 2.89 32.91
N MET A 284 1.75 3.39 31.72
CA MET A 284 0.79 3.70 30.68
C MET A 284 -0.01 2.47 30.20
N LEU A 285 0.66 1.32 30.06
CA LEU A 285 -0.02 0.07 29.70
C LEU A 285 -0.99 -0.40 30.79
N ARG A 286 -0.65 -0.23 32.07
CA ARG A 286 -1.51 -0.60 33.20
C ARG A 286 -2.73 0.32 33.33
N GLU A 287 -2.53 1.63 33.23
CA GLU A 287 -3.59 2.62 33.46
C GLU A 287 -4.51 2.82 32.25
N ILE A 288 -3.94 2.85 31.04
CA ILE A 288 -4.65 3.23 29.80
C ILE A 288 -4.76 2.06 28.82
N GLY A 289 -4.01 0.96 29.03
CA GLY A 289 -3.95 -0.18 28.12
C GLY A 289 -3.10 0.05 26.86
N ARG A 290 -2.41 1.20 26.74
CA ARG A 290 -1.57 1.55 25.60
C ARG A 290 -0.43 2.50 26.01
N CYS A 291 0.71 2.41 25.32
CA CYS A 291 1.82 3.36 25.43
C CYS A 291 2.35 3.75 24.04
N LYS A 292 3.13 4.83 23.97
CA LYS A 292 3.80 5.22 22.71
C LYS A 292 4.89 4.20 22.36
N GLY A 293 4.76 3.55 21.19
CA GLY A 293 5.68 2.49 20.78
C GLY A 293 5.31 1.10 21.36
N VAL A 294 4.04 0.88 21.71
CA VAL A 294 3.51 -0.40 22.22
C VAL A 294 3.90 -1.59 21.34
N GLU A 295 4.06 -1.38 20.03
CA GLU A 295 4.51 -2.38 19.09
C GLU A 295 5.86 -3.03 19.46
N ASN A 296 6.75 -2.33 20.18
CA ASN A 296 8.02 -2.88 20.63
C ASN A 296 7.86 -3.97 21.71
N TYR A 297 6.70 -4.03 22.35
CA TYR A 297 6.32 -5.06 23.32
C TYR A 297 5.40 -6.13 22.71
N SER A 298 5.14 -6.09 21.40
CA SER A 298 4.16 -6.95 20.72
C SER A 298 4.41 -8.44 20.91
N ARG A 299 5.67 -8.89 21.00
CA ARG A 299 6.01 -10.28 21.30
C ARG A 299 5.49 -10.70 22.68
N VAL A 300 5.82 -9.90 23.70
CA VAL A 300 5.45 -10.20 25.09
C VAL A 300 3.94 -10.11 25.26
N LEU A 301 3.31 -9.06 24.74
CA LEU A 301 1.86 -8.87 24.80
C LEU A 301 1.08 -10.00 24.09
N ALA A 302 1.64 -10.58 23.03
CA ALA A 302 1.07 -11.73 22.35
C ALA A 302 1.44 -13.08 23.00
N GLY A 303 2.26 -13.10 24.07
CA GLY A 303 2.70 -14.32 24.74
C GLY A 303 3.57 -15.23 23.86
N ARG A 304 4.28 -14.65 22.88
CA ARG A 304 5.14 -15.41 21.95
C ARG A 304 6.53 -15.63 22.53
N ALA A 305 7.14 -16.77 22.16
CA ALA A 305 8.52 -17.05 22.53
C ALA A 305 9.51 -16.06 21.86
N PRO A 306 10.64 -15.72 22.51
CA PRO A 306 11.69 -14.92 21.90
C PRO A 306 12.16 -15.50 20.56
N GLY A 307 12.35 -14.63 19.54
CA GLY A 307 12.78 -15.03 18.21
C GLY A 307 11.71 -15.67 17.32
N SER A 308 10.49 -15.90 17.84
CA SER A 308 9.39 -16.47 17.03
C SER A 308 8.96 -15.56 15.88
N SER A 309 8.38 -16.17 14.84
CA SER A 309 7.81 -15.43 13.70
C SER A 309 6.72 -14.45 14.16
N PRO A 310 6.66 -13.22 13.64
CA PRO A 310 5.58 -12.29 13.93
C PRO A 310 4.24 -12.83 13.42
N ILE A 311 3.16 -12.53 14.13
CA ILE A 311 1.81 -12.78 13.64
C ILE A 311 1.48 -11.69 12.63
N THR A 312 1.07 -12.05 11.42
CA THR A 312 0.87 -11.15 10.29
C THR A 312 -0.50 -11.38 9.65
N LEU A 313 -0.85 -10.59 8.62
CA LEU A 313 -2.09 -10.79 7.86
C LEU A 313 -2.21 -12.24 7.33
N MET A 314 -1.11 -12.88 6.94
CA MET A 314 -1.12 -14.24 6.42
C MET A 314 -1.65 -15.27 7.42
N HIS A 315 -1.51 -15.01 8.72
CA HIS A 315 -2.08 -15.88 9.77
C HIS A 315 -3.61 -15.78 9.90
N HIS A 316 -4.22 -14.70 9.38
CA HIS A 316 -5.68 -14.56 9.34
C HIS A 316 -6.31 -15.33 8.18
N PHE A 317 -5.53 -15.72 7.17
CA PHE A 317 -6.01 -16.55 6.07
C PHE A 317 -6.20 -18.01 6.50
N PRO A 318 -7.18 -18.73 5.91
CA PRO A 318 -7.25 -20.17 6.05
C PRO A 318 -6.06 -20.83 5.34
N LYS A 319 -5.71 -22.06 5.77
CA LYS A 319 -4.51 -22.76 5.29
C LYS A 319 -4.51 -23.05 3.77
N ASP A 320 -5.66 -23.08 3.14
CA ASP A 320 -5.86 -23.40 1.73
C ASP A 320 -5.90 -22.16 0.81
N PHE A 321 -5.48 -20.99 1.30
CA PHE A 321 -5.49 -19.76 0.50
C PHE A 321 -4.55 -19.84 -0.70
N LEU A 322 -4.93 -19.13 -1.77
CA LEU A 322 -4.11 -18.92 -2.96
C LEU A 322 -3.37 -17.58 -2.87
N MET A 323 -2.10 -17.56 -3.23
CA MET A 323 -1.32 -16.33 -3.28
C MET A 323 -0.94 -15.97 -4.70
N PHE A 324 -1.12 -14.71 -5.07
CA PHE A 324 -0.49 -14.10 -6.24
C PHE A 324 0.56 -13.10 -5.80
N ILE A 325 1.72 -13.12 -6.43
CA ILE A 325 2.76 -12.11 -6.22
C ILE A 325 2.94 -11.36 -7.53
N ASP A 326 2.34 -10.17 -7.58
CA ASP A 326 2.41 -9.32 -8.78
C ASP A 326 3.75 -8.59 -8.85
N GLU A 327 4.25 -8.41 -10.09
CA GLU A 327 5.59 -7.91 -10.37
C GLU A 327 6.64 -8.61 -9.48
N SER A 328 6.60 -9.95 -9.44
CA SER A 328 7.35 -10.79 -8.49
C SER A 328 8.85 -10.51 -8.50
N HIS A 329 9.44 -10.18 -9.65
CA HIS A 329 10.84 -9.81 -9.81
C HIS A 329 11.26 -8.57 -8.98
N VAL A 330 10.29 -7.73 -8.54
CA VAL A 330 10.51 -6.61 -7.61
C VAL A 330 10.03 -6.95 -6.21
N THR A 331 8.87 -7.60 -6.11
CA THR A 331 8.19 -7.85 -4.84
C THR A 331 8.97 -8.84 -3.97
N LEU A 332 9.51 -9.92 -4.53
CA LEU A 332 10.29 -10.90 -3.75
C LEU A 332 11.61 -10.33 -3.20
N PRO A 333 12.45 -9.62 -3.98
CA PRO A 333 13.61 -8.93 -3.44
C PRO A 333 13.26 -7.92 -2.34
N GLN A 334 12.12 -7.22 -2.46
CA GLN A 334 11.64 -6.30 -1.42
C GLN A 334 11.31 -7.03 -0.12
N VAL A 335 10.53 -8.12 -0.19
CA VAL A 335 10.24 -8.97 0.98
C VAL A 335 11.53 -9.45 1.65
N ARG A 336 12.50 -9.92 0.86
CA ARG A 336 13.81 -10.40 1.36
C ARG A 336 14.61 -9.30 2.05
N GLY A 337 14.59 -8.08 1.53
CA GLY A 337 15.34 -6.93 2.06
C GLY A 337 14.79 -6.33 3.35
N MET A 338 13.47 -6.46 3.60
CA MET A 338 12.78 -5.78 4.71
C MET A 338 13.33 -6.17 6.09
N TYR A 339 13.58 -7.45 6.32
CA TYR A 339 14.06 -7.95 7.60
C TYR A 339 15.43 -7.38 8.01
N GLY A 340 16.41 -7.40 7.09
CA GLY A 340 17.77 -6.94 7.39
C GLY A 340 17.85 -5.47 7.75
N GLY A 341 17.11 -4.62 7.05
CA GLY A 341 17.05 -3.19 7.31
C GLY A 341 16.43 -2.86 8.68
N ASP A 342 15.32 -3.54 9.04
CA ASP A 342 14.67 -3.36 10.33
C ASP A 342 15.56 -3.82 11.49
N PHE A 343 16.21 -4.98 11.35
CA PHE A 343 17.12 -5.52 12.37
C PHE A 343 18.31 -4.59 12.63
N ALA A 344 18.97 -4.09 11.59
CA ALA A 344 20.12 -3.18 11.72
C ALA A 344 19.75 -1.90 12.48
N ARG A 345 18.58 -1.33 12.18
CA ARG A 345 18.05 -0.14 12.87
C ARG A 345 17.78 -0.42 14.35
N LYS A 346 17.11 -1.51 14.67
CA LYS A 346 16.76 -1.90 16.05
C LYS A 346 17.96 -2.28 16.87
N LYS A 347 18.99 -2.83 16.26
CA LYS A 347 20.25 -3.15 16.93
C LYS A 347 20.81 -1.92 17.65
N ASN A 348 20.88 -0.78 16.98
CA ASN A 348 21.34 0.45 17.62
C ASN A 348 20.41 0.89 18.77
N LEU A 349 19.10 0.80 18.63
CA LEU A 349 18.15 1.16 19.69
C LEU A 349 18.32 0.29 20.95
N VAL A 350 18.56 -1.01 20.76
CA VAL A 350 18.76 -1.94 21.88
C VAL A 350 20.16 -1.79 22.50
N ASP A 351 21.20 -1.67 21.68
CA ASP A 351 22.60 -1.61 22.17
C ASP A 351 22.89 -0.31 22.93
N TYR A 352 22.10 0.76 22.69
CA TYR A 352 22.21 2.06 23.35
C TYR A 352 21.08 2.38 24.34
N GLY A 353 20.32 1.37 24.76
CA GLY A 353 19.33 1.48 25.84
C GLY A 353 18.06 2.27 25.52
N PHE A 354 17.68 2.43 24.26
CA PHE A 354 16.42 3.04 23.86
C PHE A 354 15.26 2.04 23.87
N ARG A 355 15.54 0.75 23.60
CA ARG A 355 14.54 -0.32 23.58
C ARG A 355 15.07 -1.58 24.23
N LEU A 356 14.14 -2.41 24.75
CA LEU A 356 14.43 -3.73 25.26
C LEU A 356 14.74 -4.71 24.11
N PRO A 357 15.44 -5.84 24.37
CA PRO A 357 15.70 -6.88 23.37
C PRO A 357 14.44 -7.43 22.72
N SER A 358 13.30 -7.51 23.42
CA SER A 358 12.00 -7.90 22.87
C SER A 358 11.55 -7.06 21.65
N ALA A 359 12.07 -5.84 21.50
CA ALA A 359 11.82 -4.99 20.33
C ALA A 359 12.33 -5.60 19.02
N TYR A 360 13.34 -6.51 19.06
CA TYR A 360 13.77 -7.24 17.87
C TYR A 360 12.66 -8.09 17.25
N ASP A 361 11.73 -8.59 18.06
CA ASP A 361 10.65 -9.47 17.62
C ASP A 361 9.43 -8.72 17.05
N ASN A 362 9.43 -7.38 17.15
CA ASN A 362 8.52 -6.52 16.37
C ASN A 362 9.14 -6.25 15.01
N ARG A 363 9.11 -7.19 14.12
CA ARG A 363 9.81 -7.20 12.85
C ARG A 363 8.93 -7.70 11.72
N PRO A 364 9.26 -7.44 10.46
CA PRO A 364 8.65 -8.19 9.36
C PRO A 364 9.09 -9.66 9.43
N MET A 365 8.33 -10.53 8.78
CA MET A 365 8.77 -11.90 8.52
C MET A 365 10.09 -11.88 7.76
N ASN A 366 10.99 -12.81 8.07
CA ASN A 366 12.11 -13.09 7.18
C ASN A 366 11.62 -13.89 5.96
N PHE A 367 12.48 -14.05 4.96
CA PHE A 367 12.08 -14.67 3.70
C PHE A 367 11.67 -16.15 3.86
N ASP A 368 12.35 -16.90 4.72
CA ASP A 368 12.04 -18.31 4.98
C ASP A 368 10.71 -18.47 5.71
N GLU A 369 10.44 -17.60 6.70
CA GLU A 369 9.15 -17.56 7.39
C GLU A 369 8.02 -17.22 6.42
N PHE A 370 8.23 -16.24 5.53
CA PHE A 370 7.28 -15.84 4.52
C PHE A 370 6.95 -17.00 3.56
N THR A 371 7.96 -17.67 3.01
CA THR A 371 7.77 -18.78 2.08
C THR A 371 7.13 -20.00 2.74
N SER A 372 7.43 -20.25 4.02
CA SER A 372 6.83 -21.35 4.79
C SER A 372 5.33 -21.20 5.05
N MET A 373 4.83 -19.95 5.05
CA MET A 373 3.40 -19.65 5.22
C MET A 373 2.59 -19.81 3.93
N ILE A 374 3.24 -19.87 2.78
CA ILE A 374 2.57 -19.96 1.49
C ILE A 374 2.11 -21.41 1.25
N ASN A 375 0.81 -21.60 1.01
CA ASN A 375 0.27 -22.88 0.60
C ASN A 375 0.54 -23.12 -0.90
N GLN A 376 0.02 -22.24 -1.77
CA GLN A 376 0.23 -22.25 -3.21
C GLN A 376 0.40 -20.83 -3.72
N VAL A 377 1.30 -20.60 -4.66
CA VAL A 377 1.58 -19.27 -5.21
C VAL A 377 1.71 -19.29 -6.73
N ILE A 378 1.20 -18.21 -7.34
CA ILE A 378 1.43 -17.87 -8.73
C ILE A 378 2.21 -16.56 -8.78
N TYR A 379 3.43 -16.62 -9.26
CA TYR A 379 4.28 -15.47 -9.53
C TYR A 379 3.87 -14.84 -10.85
N VAL A 380 3.56 -13.55 -10.81
CA VAL A 380 3.10 -12.81 -12.01
C VAL A 380 4.16 -11.78 -12.37
N SER A 381 4.75 -11.91 -13.56
CA SER A 381 5.79 -10.99 -14.03
C SER A 381 5.97 -11.06 -15.55
N ALA A 382 6.39 -9.94 -16.15
CA ALA A 382 6.90 -9.92 -17.54
C ALA A 382 8.36 -10.38 -17.63
N THR A 383 9.08 -10.39 -16.50
CA THR A 383 10.51 -10.68 -16.38
C THR A 383 10.78 -11.43 -15.06
N PRO A 384 10.30 -12.68 -14.89
CA PRO A 384 10.52 -13.45 -13.67
C PRO A 384 12.02 -13.56 -13.35
N GLY A 385 12.37 -13.48 -12.06
CA GLY A 385 13.74 -13.64 -11.57
C GLY A 385 14.19 -15.11 -11.50
N GLU A 386 15.42 -15.32 -11.06
CA GLU A 386 15.99 -16.67 -10.92
C GLU A 386 15.27 -17.51 -9.85
N TYR A 387 14.77 -16.85 -8.79
CA TYR A 387 14.05 -17.56 -7.75
C TYR A 387 12.77 -18.19 -8.31
N GLU A 388 11.96 -17.41 -9.00
CA GLU A 388 10.69 -17.87 -9.58
C GLU A 388 10.92 -18.95 -10.61
N LYS A 389 11.90 -18.76 -11.51
CA LYS A 389 12.25 -19.73 -12.55
C LYS A 389 12.73 -21.08 -12.00
N SER A 390 13.49 -21.04 -10.89
CA SER A 390 14.07 -22.25 -10.30
C SER A 390 13.09 -23.04 -9.41
N HIS A 391 12.04 -22.39 -8.90
CA HIS A 391 11.08 -23.02 -7.98
C HIS A 391 9.75 -23.38 -8.64
N ALA A 392 9.38 -22.69 -9.72
CA ALA A 392 8.13 -22.95 -10.41
C ALA A 392 8.13 -24.33 -11.08
N VAL A 393 7.10 -25.12 -10.80
CA VAL A 393 6.86 -26.42 -11.45
C VAL A 393 6.08 -26.28 -12.75
N ASN A 394 5.37 -25.16 -12.92
CA ASN A 394 4.60 -24.85 -14.12
C ASN A 394 4.78 -23.37 -14.50
N THR A 395 4.94 -23.09 -15.79
CA THR A 395 5.05 -21.73 -16.33
C THR A 395 4.11 -21.57 -17.51
N ALA A 396 3.18 -20.63 -17.40
CA ALA A 396 2.32 -20.23 -18.50
C ALA A 396 2.81 -18.90 -19.10
N GLU A 397 3.08 -18.90 -20.41
CA GLU A 397 3.48 -17.70 -21.14
C GLU A 397 2.25 -16.99 -21.73
N GLN A 398 2.17 -15.68 -21.56
CA GLN A 398 1.10 -14.83 -22.07
C GLN A 398 1.69 -13.63 -22.80
N VAL A 399 1.98 -13.79 -24.08
CA VAL A 399 2.65 -12.80 -24.96
C VAL A 399 1.63 -12.00 -25.76
N ILE A 400 0.53 -12.64 -26.18
CA ILE A 400 -0.46 -12.01 -27.04
C ILE A 400 -1.27 -10.95 -26.30
N ARG A 401 -1.25 -9.72 -26.83
CA ARG A 401 -2.15 -8.64 -26.40
C ARG A 401 -3.45 -8.72 -27.19
N PRO A 402 -4.61 -8.82 -26.53
CA PRO A 402 -5.91 -8.84 -27.21
C PRO A 402 -6.17 -7.62 -28.11
N THR A 403 -5.53 -6.49 -27.81
CA THR A 403 -5.60 -5.24 -28.58
C THR A 403 -4.82 -5.26 -29.89
N GLY A 404 -4.01 -6.29 -30.12
CA GLY A 404 -3.14 -6.38 -31.27
C GLY A 404 -1.86 -5.51 -31.21
N LEU A 405 -1.65 -4.78 -30.12
CA LEU A 405 -0.50 -3.87 -29.97
C LEU A 405 0.82 -4.65 -29.97
N LEU A 406 1.74 -4.19 -30.81
CA LEU A 406 3.08 -4.77 -30.94
C LEU A 406 4.03 -4.23 -29.86
N ASP A 407 5.05 -5.01 -29.53
CA ASP A 407 6.21 -4.45 -28.83
C ASP A 407 6.90 -3.38 -29.70
N PRO A 408 7.48 -2.33 -29.08
CA PRO A 408 8.03 -1.19 -29.84
C PRO A 408 9.21 -1.60 -30.71
N ILE A 409 9.44 -0.81 -31.76
CA ILE A 409 10.68 -0.91 -32.54
C ILE A 409 11.83 -0.34 -31.74
N ILE A 410 12.95 -1.07 -31.67
CA ILE A 410 14.15 -0.63 -30.96
C ILE A 410 15.19 -0.19 -31.98
N GLU A 411 15.69 1.04 -31.82
CA GLU A 411 16.85 1.56 -32.56
C GLU A 411 18.01 1.78 -31.60
N ILE A 412 19.21 1.39 -32.01
CA ILE A 412 20.46 1.68 -31.29
C ILE A 412 21.17 2.76 -32.07
N LYS A 413 21.47 3.88 -31.41
CA LYS A 413 22.15 5.04 -31.97
C LYS A 413 23.41 5.37 -31.18
N PRO A 414 24.44 5.99 -31.79
CA PRO A 414 25.67 6.37 -31.11
C PRO A 414 25.42 7.41 -30.03
N VAL A 415 26.27 7.41 -28.98
CA VAL A 415 26.22 8.41 -27.89
C VAL A 415 26.61 9.80 -28.40
N ALA A 416 27.51 9.87 -29.36
CA ALA A 416 27.92 11.15 -29.97
C ALA A 416 26.73 11.77 -30.72
N GLY A 417 26.35 13.01 -30.35
CA GLY A 417 25.20 13.72 -30.94
C GLY A 417 23.83 13.31 -30.37
N GLN A 418 23.77 12.49 -29.31
CA GLN A 418 22.54 11.99 -28.72
C GLN A 418 21.57 13.12 -28.31
N ILE A 419 22.07 14.25 -27.85
CA ILE A 419 21.22 15.35 -27.35
C ILE A 419 20.48 16.05 -28.49
N GLU A 420 21.19 16.33 -29.60
CA GLU A 420 20.60 16.96 -30.78
C GLU A 420 19.66 16.00 -31.52
N ASP A 421 20.03 14.73 -31.63
CA ASP A 421 19.17 13.70 -32.24
C ASP A 421 17.89 13.53 -31.43
N LEU A 422 18.01 13.41 -30.11
CA LEU A 422 16.86 13.29 -29.22
C LEU A 422 15.94 14.52 -29.26
N TYR A 423 16.51 15.75 -29.39
CA TYR A 423 15.73 16.96 -29.57
C TYR A 423 14.87 16.92 -30.86
N SER A 424 15.43 16.37 -31.93
CA SER A 424 14.70 16.20 -33.19
C SER A 424 13.56 15.19 -33.06
N GLU A 425 13.80 14.05 -32.42
CA GLU A 425 12.79 13.03 -32.13
C GLU A 425 11.67 13.56 -31.22
N ILE A 426 12.01 14.33 -30.16
CA ILE A 426 11.04 14.99 -29.28
C ILE A 426 10.13 15.92 -30.10
N ASN A 427 10.70 16.78 -30.93
CA ASN A 427 9.92 17.72 -31.73
C ASN A 427 8.99 17.01 -32.74
N GLU A 428 9.40 15.88 -33.29
CA GLU A 428 8.53 15.09 -34.17
C GLU A 428 7.32 14.53 -33.40
N ARG A 429 7.53 13.97 -32.20
CA ARG A 429 6.49 13.35 -31.37
C ARG A 429 5.53 14.37 -30.77
N THR A 430 6.06 15.46 -30.24
CA THR A 430 5.25 16.52 -29.62
C THR A 430 4.37 17.23 -30.63
N LYS A 431 4.80 17.38 -31.91
CA LYS A 431 3.96 17.88 -33.00
C LYS A 431 2.74 16.98 -33.31
N LYS A 432 2.85 15.69 -33.02
CA LYS A 432 1.75 14.70 -33.16
C LYS A 432 0.87 14.64 -31.92
N GLY A 433 1.19 15.40 -30.85
CA GLY A 433 0.49 15.33 -29.57
C GLY A 433 0.81 14.06 -28.79
N GLU A 434 2.02 13.51 -28.93
CA GLU A 434 2.50 12.31 -28.26
C GLU A 434 3.51 12.66 -27.17
N CYS A 435 3.60 11.82 -26.12
CA CYS A 435 4.51 12.00 -25.00
C CYS A 435 5.81 11.21 -25.17
N VAL A 436 6.88 11.72 -24.56
CA VAL A 436 8.21 11.12 -24.58
C VAL A 436 8.71 10.87 -23.17
N LEU A 437 9.29 9.69 -22.96
CA LEU A 437 9.99 9.34 -21.70
C LEU A 437 11.49 9.24 -21.96
N ILE A 438 12.31 9.83 -21.09
CA ILE A 438 13.76 9.79 -21.17
C ILE A 438 14.33 9.22 -19.88
N THR A 439 15.16 8.17 -19.98
CA THR A 439 15.83 7.59 -18.82
C THR A 439 17.30 7.97 -18.79
N THR A 440 17.76 8.47 -17.64
CA THR A 440 19.15 8.85 -17.36
C THR A 440 19.73 7.98 -16.25
N LEU A 441 21.06 8.05 -16.03
CA LEU A 441 21.74 7.29 -14.97
C LEU A 441 21.83 8.04 -13.64
N THR A 442 21.82 9.38 -13.68
CA THR A 442 22.00 10.20 -12.48
C THR A 442 20.97 11.33 -12.40
N LYS A 443 20.71 11.79 -11.15
CA LYS A 443 19.85 12.93 -10.87
C LYS A 443 20.35 14.20 -11.57
N LYS A 444 21.65 14.46 -11.46
CA LYS A 444 22.28 15.63 -12.09
C LYS A 444 22.06 15.63 -13.60
N MET A 445 22.25 14.48 -14.28
CA MET A 445 22.02 14.38 -15.72
C MET A 445 20.54 14.67 -16.08
N ALA A 446 19.59 14.19 -15.27
CA ALA A 446 18.18 14.50 -15.50
C ALA A 446 17.87 15.99 -15.34
N GLU A 447 18.41 16.63 -14.31
CA GLU A 447 18.27 18.07 -14.05
C GLU A 447 18.89 18.91 -15.17
N ASP A 448 20.15 18.61 -15.54
CA ASP A 448 20.87 19.33 -16.58
C ASP A 448 20.19 19.21 -17.95
N LEU A 449 19.72 18.01 -18.29
CA LEU A 449 18.99 17.76 -19.54
C LEU A 449 17.65 18.50 -19.58
N THR A 450 16.91 18.49 -18.48
CA THR A 450 15.64 19.23 -18.36
C THR A 450 15.89 20.72 -18.57
N ALA A 451 16.85 21.31 -17.84
CA ALA A 451 17.17 22.72 -17.97
C ALA A 451 17.66 23.12 -19.38
N TYR A 452 18.35 22.21 -20.08
CA TYR A 452 18.77 22.43 -21.45
C TYR A 452 17.60 22.47 -22.43
N TYR A 453 16.69 21.47 -22.38
CA TYR A 453 15.55 21.41 -23.28
C TYR A 453 14.47 22.47 -22.97
N GLU A 454 14.29 22.86 -21.71
CA GLU A 454 13.41 23.99 -21.35
C GLU A 454 13.86 25.30 -22.03
N LYS A 455 15.17 25.57 -22.09
CA LYS A 455 15.72 26.73 -22.80
C LYS A 455 15.44 26.68 -24.30
N LEU A 456 15.27 25.50 -24.87
CA LEU A 456 14.90 25.28 -26.27
C LEU A 456 13.37 25.30 -26.50
N GLY A 457 12.59 25.57 -25.46
CA GLY A 457 11.12 25.68 -25.53
C GLY A 457 10.35 24.36 -25.43
N VAL A 458 10.99 23.25 -25.04
CA VAL A 458 10.32 21.97 -24.83
C VAL A 458 9.58 22.00 -23.49
N LYS A 459 8.32 21.56 -23.48
CA LYS A 459 7.55 21.36 -22.25
C LYS A 459 7.99 20.05 -21.60
N ILE A 460 8.92 20.14 -20.66
CA ILE A 460 9.61 19.02 -20.04
C ILE A 460 9.57 19.13 -18.52
N ARG A 461 9.50 17.99 -17.83
CA ARG A 461 9.71 17.88 -16.38
C ARG A 461 10.63 16.71 -16.08
N TYR A 462 11.29 16.75 -14.91
CA TYR A 462 12.04 15.61 -14.41
C TYR A 462 11.41 15.04 -13.14
N MET A 463 11.64 13.75 -12.88
CA MET A 463 11.17 13.03 -11.71
C MET A 463 12.32 12.20 -11.11
N HIS A 464 12.48 12.26 -9.79
CA HIS A 464 13.47 11.48 -9.04
C HIS A 464 12.87 10.86 -7.75
N HIS A 465 13.69 10.10 -7.02
CA HIS A 465 13.22 9.32 -5.86
C HIS A 465 12.82 10.18 -4.64
N ASP A 466 13.29 11.42 -4.54
CA ASP A 466 12.97 12.34 -3.42
C ASP A 466 11.57 12.99 -3.56
N ILE A 467 10.93 12.84 -4.71
CA ILE A 467 9.58 13.37 -4.96
C ILE A 467 8.59 12.47 -4.22
N ASP A 468 7.70 13.10 -3.44
CA ASP A 468 6.70 12.36 -2.68
C ASP A 468 5.66 11.66 -3.59
N SER A 469 4.90 10.73 -3.00
CA SER A 469 3.95 9.91 -3.77
C SER A 469 2.79 10.72 -4.37
N ILE A 470 2.41 11.85 -3.74
CA ILE A 470 1.31 12.70 -4.20
C ILE A 470 1.79 13.55 -5.38
N GLU A 471 2.92 14.23 -5.22
CA GLU A 471 3.53 15.03 -6.28
C GLU A 471 3.85 14.17 -7.52
N ARG A 472 4.29 12.93 -7.29
CA ARG A 472 4.53 11.97 -8.37
C ARG A 472 3.26 11.66 -9.17
N MET A 473 2.12 11.45 -8.48
CA MET A 473 0.83 11.22 -9.15
C MET A 473 0.37 12.47 -9.92
N GLU A 474 0.63 13.66 -9.39
CA GLU A 474 0.34 14.92 -10.08
C GLU A 474 1.17 15.06 -11.37
N ILE A 475 2.49 14.77 -11.31
CA ILE A 475 3.37 14.79 -12.49
C ILE A 475 2.88 13.84 -13.58
N ILE A 476 2.49 12.63 -13.19
CA ILE A 476 1.97 11.62 -14.14
C ILE A 476 0.64 12.07 -14.76
N ARG A 477 -0.27 12.60 -13.95
CA ARG A 477 -1.53 13.16 -14.44
C ARG A 477 -1.29 14.31 -15.41
N ASP A 478 -0.39 15.22 -15.06
CA ASP A 478 -0.06 16.39 -15.88
C ASP A 478 0.57 15.99 -17.23
N LEU A 479 1.41 14.93 -17.26
CA LEU A 479 1.89 14.32 -18.51
C LEU A 479 0.73 13.80 -19.36
N ARG A 480 -0.19 13.04 -18.79
CA ARG A 480 -1.37 12.50 -19.47
C ARG A 480 -2.34 13.58 -19.95
N MET A 481 -2.38 14.73 -19.27
CA MET A 481 -3.18 15.90 -19.63
C MET A 481 -2.46 16.84 -20.60
N HIS A 482 -1.27 16.48 -21.08
CA HIS A 482 -0.42 17.31 -21.96
C HIS A 482 -0.12 18.72 -21.40
N VAL A 483 -0.05 18.85 -20.07
CA VAL A 483 0.48 20.07 -19.44
C VAL A 483 1.96 20.23 -19.80
N PHE A 484 2.65 19.10 -19.91
CA PHE A 484 3.96 18.95 -20.50
C PHE A 484 4.02 17.64 -21.30
N ASP A 485 5.00 17.52 -22.22
CA ASP A 485 5.03 16.42 -23.20
C ASP A 485 6.22 15.46 -22.98
N VAL A 486 7.22 15.88 -22.22
CA VAL A 486 8.45 15.11 -21.99
C VAL A 486 8.72 14.91 -20.50
N LEU A 487 8.92 13.66 -20.08
CA LEU A 487 9.28 13.31 -18.72
C LEU A 487 10.67 12.67 -18.68
N VAL A 488 11.56 13.24 -17.86
CA VAL A 488 12.93 12.73 -17.65
C VAL A 488 13.06 12.11 -16.27
N GLY A 489 13.81 11.02 -16.15
CA GLY A 489 14.13 10.48 -14.83
C GLY A 489 15.06 9.29 -14.83
N ILE A 490 15.52 8.90 -13.64
CA ILE A 490 16.51 7.84 -13.45
C ILE A 490 15.87 6.46 -13.51
N ASN A 491 14.80 6.27 -12.80
CA ASN A 491 14.13 4.97 -12.61
C ASN A 491 12.60 5.11 -12.68
N LEU A 492 12.15 5.98 -13.58
CA LEU A 492 10.75 6.40 -13.70
C LEU A 492 9.75 5.26 -13.82
N LEU A 493 10.23 4.09 -14.28
CA LEU A 493 9.40 3.17 -15.03
C LEU A 493 9.31 1.78 -14.40
N ARG A 494 9.86 1.59 -13.21
CA ARG A 494 9.71 0.32 -12.45
C ARG A 494 8.32 0.11 -11.86
N GLU A 495 7.51 1.16 -11.75
CA GLU A 495 6.27 1.12 -10.97
C GLU A 495 5.05 1.23 -11.89
N GLY A 496 4.63 0.14 -12.49
CA GLY A 496 3.26 -0.10 -12.98
C GLY A 496 2.51 1.02 -13.75
N LEU A 497 3.20 2.07 -14.24
CA LEU A 497 2.57 3.21 -14.89
C LEU A 497 1.99 2.82 -16.25
N ASP A 498 0.70 3.07 -16.40
CA ASP A 498 -0.05 2.90 -17.64
C ASP A 498 -0.13 4.23 -18.38
N LEU A 499 0.77 4.44 -19.34
CA LEU A 499 0.90 5.68 -20.12
C LEU A 499 0.71 5.41 -21.61
N PRO A 500 -0.52 5.24 -22.10
CA PRO A 500 -0.78 4.99 -23.52
C PRO A 500 -0.41 6.15 -24.43
N GLU A 501 -0.26 7.35 -23.87
CA GLU A 501 0.13 8.58 -24.60
C GLU A 501 1.62 8.59 -24.98
N VAL A 502 2.43 7.70 -24.37
CA VAL A 502 3.87 7.61 -24.63
C VAL A 502 4.15 6.81 -25.89
N SER A 503 4.69 7.46 -26.91
CA SER A 503 5.11 6.84 -28.17
C SER A 503 6.62 6.67 -28.31
N LEU A 504 7.43 7.42 -27.56
CA LEU A 504 8.88 7.33 -27.58
C LEU A 504 9.45 7.13 -26.18
N VAL A 505 10.33 6.15 -26.04
CA VAL A 505 11.19 5.96 -24.86
C VAL A 505 12.65 6.09 -25.30
N ALA A 506 13.38 7.04 -24.73
CA ALA A 506 14.81 7.22 -24.97
C ALA A 506 15.62 6.75 -23.75
N ILE A 507 16.60 5.90 -23.99
CA ILE A 507 17.50 5.35 -22.97
C ILE A 507 18.88 5.89 -23.24
N LEU A 508 19.32 6.88 -22.46
CA LEU A 508 20.66 7.46 -22.55
C LEU A 508 21.67 6.54 -21.87
N ASP A 509 22.88 6.49 -22.39
CA ASP A 509 23.98 5.66 -21.89
C ASP A 509 23.51 4.21 -21.63
N ALA A 510 22.89 3.60 -22.63
CA ALA A 510 22.33 2.24 -22.52
C ALA A 510 23.41 1.16 -22.36
N ASP A 511 24.64 1.44 -22.77
CA ASP A 511 25.83 0.58 -22.67
C ASP A 511 26.53 0.63 -21.30
N LYS A 512 26.10 1.49 -20.38
CA LYS A 512 26.68 1.54 -19.03
C LYS A 512 26.03 0.47 -18.15
N GLU A 513 26.59 -0.75 -18.22
CA GLU A 513 26.08 -1.90 -17.47
C GLU A 513 25.94 -1.61 -15.97
N GLY A 514 24.87 -2.13 -15.39
CA GLY A 514 24.53 -1.97 -13.98
C GLY A 514 23.05 -2.24 -13.73
N PHE A 515 22.63 -2.05 -12.50
CA PHE A 515 21.26 -2.31 -12.07
C PHE A 515 20.18 -1.59 -12.92
N LEU A 516 20.46 -0.34 -13.38
CA LEU A 516 19.53 0.44 -14.20
C LEU A 516 19.53 0.06 -15.69
N ARG A 517 20.50 -0.71 -16.13
CA ARG A 517 20.67 -1.16 -17.52
C ARG A 517 20.79 -2.68 -17.62
N SER A 518 20.32 -3.42 -16.60
CA SER A 518 20.18 -4.86 -16.66
C SER A 518 19.10 -5.27 -17.68
N GLU A 519 19.15 -6.48 -18.19
CA GLU A 519 18.15 -7.08 -19.08
C GLU A 519 16.72 -6.79 -18.60
N THR A 520 16.41 -7.12 -17.34
CA THR A 520 15.09 -6.86 -16.71
C THR A 520 14.70 -5.40 -16.76
N SER A 521 15.64 -4.49 -16.40
CA SER A 521 15.37 -3.05 -16.38
C SER A 521 15.12 -2.50 -17.79
N LEU A 522 15.87 -2.98 -18.79
CA LEU A 522 15.68 -2.59 -20.19
C LEU A 522 14.34 -3.08 -20.72
N ILE A 523 13.98 -4.36 -20.53
CA ILE A 523 12.68 -4.91 -20.97
C ILE A 523 11.50 -4.15 -20.33
N GLN A 524 11.58 -3.82 -19.06
CA GLN A 524 10.55 -3.04 -18.36
C GLN A 524 10.42 -1.62 -18.92
N THR A 525 11.54 -0.99 -19.23
CA THR A 525 11.58 0.35 -19.82
C THR A 525 11.03 0.36 -21.25
N ILE A 526 11.44 -0.60 -22.06
CA ILE A 526 10.95 -0.82 -23.44
C ILE A 526 9.43 -1.01 -23.42
N GLY A 527 8.92 -1.80 -22.49
CA GLY A 527 7.49 -2.11 -22.35
C GLY A 527 6.60 -0.89 -22.10
N ARG A 528 7.16 0.28 -21.73
CA ARG A 528 6.37 1.51 -21.55
C ARG A 528 5.88 2.10 -22.87
N ALA A 529 6.60 1.89 -23.97
CA ALA A 529 6.14 2.28 -25.31
C ALA A 529 5.21 1.25 -25.96
N ALA A 530 5.00 0.08 -25.36
CA ALA A 530 4.22 -1.02 -25.96
C ALA A 530 2.69 -0.83 -25.92
N ARG A 531 2.19 0.30 -25.42
CA ARG A 531 0.76 0.66 -25.38
C ARG A 531 0.34 1.64 -26.46
N ASN A 532 1.31 2.14 -27.21
CA ASN A 532 1.10 2.99 -28.36
C ASN A 532 1.36 2.21 -29.65
N ALA A 533 0.47 2.35 -30.64
CA ALA A 533 0.61 1.65 -31.92
C ALA A 533 1.88 2.08 -32.68
N GLU A 534 2.36 3.31 -32.47
CA GLU A 534 3.61 3.85 -33.04
C GLU A 534 4.77 3.83 -32.05
N GLY A 535 4.73 2.93 -31.05
CA GLY A 535 5.74 2.81 -30.00
C GLY A 535 7.14 2.57 -30.56
N LYS A 536 8.09 3.43 -30.15
CA LYS A 536 9.51 3.39 -30.54
C LYS A 536 10.39 3.50 -29.30
N VAL A 537 11.51 2.80 -29.30
CA VAL A 537 12.57 2.94 -28.27
C VAL A 537 13.88 3.28 -28.95
N ILE A 538 14.59 4.27 -28.43
CA ILE A 538 15.94 4.60 -28.85
C ILE A 538 16.90 4.31 -27.69
N MET A 539 17.89 3.48 -27.94
CA MET A 539 19.00 3.22 -27.02
C MET A 539 20.24 3.93 -27.54
N TYR A 540 20.72 4.94 -26.80
CA TYR A 540 21.99 5.58 -27.13
C TYR A 540 23.13 4.81 -26.48
N ALA A 541 23.96 4.19 -27.33
CA ALA A 541 25.05 3.32 -26.90
C ALA A 541 26.15 3.28 -27.97
N ASP A 542 27.41 3.27 -27.57
CA ASP A 542 28.54 3.05 -28.47
C ASP A 542 28.90 1.57 -28.63
N THR A 543 28.49 0.74 -27.66
CA THR A 543 28.68 -0.71 -27.69
C THR A 543 27.40 -1.41 -27.29
N VAL A 544 27.09 -2.56 -27.92
CA VAL A 544 25.97 -3.41 -27.53
C VAL A 544 26.44 -4.35 -26.43
N THR A 545 25.80 -4.24 -25.24
CA THR A 545 26.11 -5.11 -24.10
C THR A 545 25.25 -6.38 -24.14
N ASP A 546 25.65 -7.40 -23.37
CA ASP A 546 24.87 -8.65 -23.25
C ASP A 546 23.42 -8.41 -22.77
N SER A 547 23.25 -7.47 -21.84
CA SER A 547 21.93 -7.05 -21.34
C SER A 547 21.07 -6.41 -22.43
N MET A 548 21.67 -5.56 -23.27
CA MET A 548 20.99 -4.95 -24.42
C MET A 548 20.62 -6.01 -25.46
N GLU A 549 21.53 -6.90 -25.82
CA GLU A 549 21.29 -7.94 -26.82
C GLU A 549 20.14 -8.86 -26.41
N LYS A 550 20.10 -9.30 -25.15
CA LYS A 550 19.01 -10.12 -24.61
C LYS A 550 17.68 -9.36 -24.62
N ALA A 551 17.67 -8.09 -24.20
CA ALA A 551 16.45 -7.28 -24.17
C ALA A 551 15.89 -7.03 -25.57
N VAL A 552 16.75 -6.74 -26.56
CA VAL A 552 16.37 -6.55 -27.97
C VAL A 552 15.85 -7.86 -28.58
N THR A 553 16.57 -8.96 -28.36
CA THR A 553 16.18 -10.28 -28.88
C THR A 553 14.81 -10.71 -28.36
N GLU A 554 14.58 -10.58 -27.05
CA GLU A 554 13.29 -10.94 -26.43
C GLU A 554 12.16 -10.01 -26.92
N THR A 555 12.41 -8.72 -27.04
CA THR A 555 11.40 -7.78 -27.55
C THR A 555 11.02 -8.10 -28.99
N ASN A 556 12.00 -8.40 -29.85
CA ASN A 556 11.75 -8.80 -31.23
C ASN A 556 10.99 -10.12 -31.32
N ARG A 557 11.35 -11.13 -30.53
CA ARG A 557 10.61 -12.41 -30.42
C ARG A 557 9.13 -12.17 -30.10
N ARG A 558 8.85 -11.36 -29.08
CA ARG A 558 7.47 -11.02 -28.68
C ARG A 558 6.73 -10.27 -29.80
N ARG A 559 7.41 -9.35 -30.47
CA ARG A 559 6.86 -8.60 -31.59
C ARG A 559 6.47 -9.51 -32.75
N GLU A 560 7.32 -10.44 -33.13
CA GLU A 560 7.06 -11.41 -34.21
C GLU A 560 5.87 -12.33 -33.91
N ILE A 561 5.79 -12.85 -32.68
CA ILE A 561 4.65 -13.67 -32.22
C ILE A 561 3.35 -12.88 -32.35
N GLN A 562 3.33 -11.63 -31.87
CA GLN A 562 2.14 -10.79 -31.94
C GLN A 562 1.77 -10.42 -33.38
N MET A 563 2.75 -10.13 -34.24
CA MET A 563 2.52 -9.84 -35.67
C MET A 563 1.86 -11.03 -36.37
N LYS A 564 2.41 -12.22 -36.19
CA LYS A 564 1.85 -13.44 -36.76
C LYS A 564 0.42 -13.68 -36.28
N TYR A 565 0.14 -13.52 -34.99
CA TYR A 565 -1.19 -13.64 -34.45
C TYR A 565 -2.16 -12.60 -35.07
N ASN A 566 -1.73 -11.36 -35.22
CA ASN A 566 -2.54 -10.30 -35.82
C ASN A 566 -2.89 -10.61 -37.28
N GLU A 567 -1.93 -11.10 -38.06
CA GLU A 567 -2.13 -11.51 -39.47
C GLU A 567 -3.13 -12.67 -39.57
N GLU A 568 -2.97 -13.71 -38.77
CA GLU A 568 -3.84 -14.89 -38.75
C GLU A 568 -5.30 -14.54 -38.37
N HIS A 569 -5.50 -13.52 -37.52
CA HIS A 569 -6.82 -13.14 -37.00
C HIS A 569 -7.38 -11.83 -37.60
N GLY A 570 -6.66 -11.21 -38.54
CA GLY A 570 -7.09 -9.95 -39.15
C GLY A 570 -7.20 -8.79 -38.18
N ILE A 571 -6.34 -8.75 -37.15
CA ILE A 571 -6.38 -7.72 -36.10
C ILE A 571 -5.50 -6.53 -36.52
N THR A 572 -6.07 -5.34 -36.49
CA THR A 572 -5.32 -4.08 -36.66
C THR A 572 -5.01 -3.48 -35.28
N PRO A 573 -3.73 -3.23 -34.94
CA PRO A 573 -3.33 -2.62 -33.68
C PRO A 573 -3.99 -1.25 -33.47
N LYS A 574 -4.54 -1.01 -32.28
CA LYS A 574 -5.11 0.30 -31.91
C LYS A 574 -4.56 0.74 -30.58
N THR A 575 -4.13 2.00 -30.49
CA THR A 575 -3.69 2.61 -29.22
C THR A 575 -4.82 2.57 -28.20
N ILE A 576 -4.49 2.20 -26.97
CA ILE A 576 -5.46 2.14 -25.87
C ILE A 576 -5.78 3.57 -25.42
N VAL A 577 -7.05 3.91 -25.34
CA VAL A 577 -7.52 5.17 -24.75
C VAL A 577 -8.10 4.85 -23.37
N LYS A 578 -7.53 5.39 -22.32
CA LYS A 578 -8.04 5.25 -20.94
C LYS A 578 -8.40 6.60 -20.34
N ASP A 579 -9.56 6.68 -19.72
CA ASP A 579 -9.98 7.87 -18.97
C ASP A 579 -9.03 8.17 -17.78
N VAL A 580 -8.66 9.44 -17.62
CA VAL A 580 -7.73 9.90 -16.58
C VAL A 580 -8.36 9.86 -15.17
N ARG A 581 -9.66 9.64 -15.06
CA ARG A 581 -10.44 9.85 -13.82
C ARG A 581 -10.33 8.77 -12.74
N ALA A 582 -9.89 7.56 -13.05
CA ALA A 582 -10.10 6.40 -12.17
C ALA A 582 -9.12 6.22 -11.00
N VAL A 583 -7.98 6.90 -10.96
CA VAL A 583 -6.91 6.63 -9.95
C VAL A 583 -6.96 7.57 -8.73
N LEU A 584 -7.71 8.67 -8.79
CA LEU A 584 -7.66 9.76 -7.79
C LEU A 584 -8.69 9.66 -6.65
N GLU A 585 -9.69 8.78 -6.74
CA GLU A 585 -10.78 8.78 -5.74
C GLU A 585 -10.47 8.04 -4.42
N ILE A 586 -9.44 7.19 -4.38
CA ILE A 586 -9.08 6.41 -3.17
C ILE A 586 -8.15 7.19 -2.24
N SER A 587 -7.44 8.22 -2.72
CA SER A 587 -6.47 9.00 -1.93
C SER A 587 -6.91 10.41 -1.53
N SER A 588 -8.06 10.91 -2.00
CA SER A 588 -8.44 12.32 -1.81
C SER A 588 -9.59 12.56 -0.83
N GLY A 589 -9.64 11.78 0.25
CA GLY A 589 -10.67 11.95 1.31
C GLY A 589 -10.63 13.27 2.07
N LYS A 590 -9.58 14.10 1.99
CA LYS A 590 -9.46 15.31 2.84
C LYS A 590 -8.53 16.43 2.33
N ASP A 591 -8.42 16.72 1.05
CA ASP A 591 -7.71 17.97 0.66
C ASP A 591 -8.28 18.62 -0.60
N LYS A 592 -9.62 18.80 -0.66
CA LYS A 592 -10.23 19.69 -1.66
C LYS A 592 -10.02 21.19 -1.36
N ASP A 593 -9.42 21.55 -0.21
CA ASP A 593 -9.29 22.94 0.22
C ASP A 593 -7.89 23.56 0.06
N LYS A 594 -6.86 22.83 -0.36
CA LYS A 594 -5.49 23.36 -0.29
C LYS A 594 -4.92 24.03 -1.55
N LYS A 595 -5.66 24.18 -2.67
CA LYS A 595 -5.22 25.04 -3.81
C LYS A 595 -6.36 25.61 -4.66
N ARG A 596 -7.48 25.98 -4.07
CA ARG A 596 -8.41 26.84 -4.79
C ARG A 596 -7.86 28.26 -4.72
N LYS A 597 -7.38 28.81 -5.82
CA LYS A 597 -7.08 30.25 -5.89
C LYS A 597 -8.41 31.00 -5.75
N TYR A 598 -8.68 31.45 -4.55
CA TYR A 598 -9.85 32.28 -4.27
C TYR A 598 -9.70 33.64 -4.96
N THR A 599 -10.74 34.10 -5.59
CA THR A 599 -10.81 35.50 -6.03
C THR A 599 -10.74 36.41 -4.80
N LYS A 600 -10.33 37.68 -4.99
CA LYS A 600 -10.23 38.65 -3.88
C LYS A 600 -11.53 38.74 -3.07
N ALA A 601 -12.68 38.70 -3.77
CA ALA A 601 -14.01 38.80 -3.13
C ALA A 601 -14.36 37.51 -2.34
N GLU A 602 -14.06 36.32 -2.86
CA GLU A 602 -14.27 35.05 -2.15
C GLU A 602 -13.39 34.95 -0.89
N ARG A 603 -12.16 35.43 -0.98
CA ARG A 603 -11.21 35.45 0.13
C ARG A 603 -11.67 36.36 1.27
N GLU A 604 -12.13 37.58 0.95
CA GLU A 604 -12.66 38.50 1.91
C GLU A 604 -13.94 37.95 2.59
N ALA A 605 -14.80 37.25 1.84
CA ALA A 605 -15.98 36.60 2.39
C ALA A 605 -15.62 35.45 3.35
N LEU A 606 -14.67 34.61 3.02
CA LEU A 606 -14.17 33.51 3.85
C LEU A 606 -13.48 34.01 5.12
N ILE A 607 -12.66 35.05 5.03
CA ILE A 607 -12.03 35.67 6.21
C ILE A 607 -13.09 36.22 7.15
N LYS A 608 -14.14 36.84 6.63
CA LYS A 608 -15.25 37.36 7.45
C LYS A 608 -16.03 36.24 8.14
N GLN A 609 -16.28 35.13 7.42
CA GLN A 609 -16.94 33.95 7.96
C GLN A 609 -16.12 33.32 9.07
N TYR A 610 -14.86 32.98 8.82
CA TYR A 610 -13.96 32.35 9.79
C TYR A 610 -13.70 33.26 11.01
N THR A 611 -13.70 34.59 10.83
CA THR A 611 -13.60 35.53 11.95
C THR A 611 -14.83 35.48 12.85
N ALA A 612 -16.02 35.31 12.28
CA ALA A 612 -17.25 35.17 13.06
C ALA A 612 -17.30 33.83 13.82
N GLU A 613 -16.93 32.74 13.15
CA GLU A 613 -16.84 31.39 13.74
C GLU A 613 -15.77 31.32 14.84
N MET A 614 -14.61 31.92 14.64
CA MET A 614 -13.53 32.01 15.64
C MET A 614 -14.00 32.74 16.91
N LYS A 615 -14.72 33.85 16.76
CA LYS A 615 -15.28 34.58 17.91
C LYS A 615 -16.36 33.77 18.64
N ASN A 616 -17.14 32.97 17.93
CA ASN A 616 -18.14 32.09 18.54
C ASN A 616 -17.47 30.93 19.28
N ALA A 617 -16.47 30.28 18.69
CA ALA A 617 -15.68 29.23 19.34
C ALA A 617 -15.01 29.76 20.62
N ALA A 618 -14.40 30.93 20.57
CA ALA A 618 -13.82 31.57 21.76
C ALA A 618 -14.85 31.86 22.86
N LYS A 619 -16.08 32.27 22.51
CA LYS A 619 -17.17 32.46 23.49
C LYS A 619 -17.63 31.16 24.14
N LEU A 620 -17.55 30.06 23.41
CA LEU A 620 -17.87 28.70 23.88
C LEU A 620 -16.70 28.02 24.61
N LEU A 621 -15.58 28.75 24.82
CA LEU A 621 -14.35 28.30 25.45
C LEU A 621 -13.65 27.14 24.65
N ASP A 622 -13.99 26.97 23.38
CA ASP A 622 -13.31 26.05 22.45
C ASP A 622 -12.08 26.74 21.85
N PHE A 623 -11.02 26.81 22.66
CA PHE A 623 -9.80 27.52 22.28
C PHE A 623 -9.00 26.82 21.21
N GLU A 624 -9.11 25.47 21.06
CA GLU A 624 -8.43 24.73 20.00
C GLU A 624 -9.04 25.03 18.63
N HIS A 625 -10.36 25.02 18.53
CA HIS A 625 -11.05 25.39 17.30
C HIS A 625 -10.87 26.87 16.96
N ALA A 626 -10.87 27.77 17.97
CA ALA A 626 -10.58 29.18 17.76
C ALA A 626 -9.15 29.42 17.26
N ALA A 627 -8.16 28.70 17.76
CA ALA A 627 -6.77 28.75 17.28
C ALA A 627 -6.64 28.24 15.84
N TYR A 628 -7.26 27.10 15.49
CA TYR A 628 -7.32 26.59 14.14
C TYR A 628 -7.88 27.61 13.13
N LEU A 629 -9.01 28.23 13.46
CA LEU A 629 -9.64 29.27 12.62
C LEU A 629 -8.79 30.52 12.48
N ARG A 630 -8.07 30.93 13.53
CA ARG A 630 -7.10 32.03 13.48
C ARG A 630 -5.98 31.74 12.49
N ASP A 631 -5.43 30.52 12.52
CA ASP A 631 -4.33 30.15 11.65
C ASP A 631 -4.80 30.05 10.19
N LYS A 632 -6.03 29.59 9.95
CA LYS A 632 -6.68 29.62 8.62
C LYS A 632 -6.89 31.04 8.09
N ILE A 633 -7.31 31.98 8.93
CA ILE A 633 -7.44 33.41 8.56
C ILE A 633 -6.08 33.97 8.15
N LYS A 634 -5.03 33.63 8.90
CA LYS A 634 -3.67 34.07 8.61
C LYS A 634 -3.15 33.53 7.26
N GLU A 635 -3.36 32.24 6.96
CA GLU A 635 -3.04 31.61 5.66
C GLU A 635 -3.74 32.34 4.49
N LEU A 636 -5.04 32.66 4.63
CA LEU A 636 -5.81 33.38 3.63
C LEU A 636 -5.37 34.84 3.46
N GLN A 637 -4.81 35.47 4.48
CA GLN A 637 -4.27 36.82 4.42
C GLN A 637 -2.87 36.86 3.77
N GLU A 638 -2.05 35.84 3.99
CA GLU A 638 -0.67 35.72 3.45
C GLU A 638 -0.63 35.19 2.01
N SER A 639 -1.66 34.47 1.54
CA SER A 639 -1.76 34.02 0.15
C SER A 639 -2.04 35.20 -0.78
N LYS A 640 -1.01 35.69 -1.47
CA LYS A 640 -1.10 36.74 -2.51
C LYS A 640 -1.55 36.19 -3.85
#